data_8f52876e1300db1e3d9fec9ead2922eb
#
_entry.id   8f52876e1300db1e3d9fec9ead2922eb
#
_cell.length_a   1.000
_cell.length_b   1.000
_cell.length_c   1.000
_cell.angle_alpha   90.00
_cell.angle_beta   90.00
_cell.angle_gamma   90.00
#
_symmetry.space_group_name_H-M   'P 1'
#
loop_
_entity.id
_entity.type
_entity.pdbx_description
1 polymer ?
#
loop_
_entity_poly.entity_id
_entity_poly.type
_entity_poly.pdbx_seq_one_letter_code
_entity_poly.pdbx_strand_id
1 'polypeptide(L)'
;MITRRGIPRVRRTNRRLFLAQTAGLAVTASTLKANGSSPLPFGASATTEIDKRRECLDVLLKILPPSWKNFTGRINAYDKTWEQWVRRTGELPPDFDSMPSIPELPQPDLTTRESWREERHHIRALFEQWVFGKMPPPPENLRAVVTGTHSEDSVTVRDVRLEFGPGRRATLRLQLMIPPGQGPFPVFLTNHGRQWPWVSTAVRRGYIGCIYFATDPLFGTSDDSDAYIDIYPDYDFFCLARWAWAGMRAVDYLHTLPEVDKAKIAVAGHSRNGKQALLAAAFDERIGAVIPSSGNTGEDNPWRYTSEMFVNESLEQITGGFPNWFHPRLRFFSGREDKLPIDQNLLAALVAPRGLFMYSAFSESEGGPFGFEQAYRSVLKVYELFGAEDKLWLNLRDGEHPTTAEDIENFVDFLDSVFGRKHFPKRETWINGYTFEGWKKLSGESVDPKGYPPRAPGDFNRGDWEEKKAVIQRQIRWALGDEPAGIRFPVYHRLDERVSPSDGWLAQLFGRPLKAPGMASAPVPFGDDLKADLYYPDYEDLNNPIAGYRLPLLLWLHPFAYCTGYSRDLGPTLGSLVGRGFVVLAFDQIGFGTRVRSAREFYQRYPRWSLMGKMVTDTRAALDAASALPAIDLERIYAVGYALGGKVGLLTAALDERIKAVAAICGFDPLRLDSQAKGVEGVRQYSHLHGLIPRLGFFAGNEDTLPLDFDEVLALVAPRPALIVAPTLDRYARVEDVRREVEEARRIYERYGRGDALQLNTPLEFNRFSGSIQGQVFDWLDGLR
;
A
#
# COMPACT_ATOMS: atom_id res chain seq x y z
N MET A 1 43.71 13.63 38.53
CA MET A 1 42.68 12.88 39.26
C MET A 1 41.37 13.65 39.19
N ILE A 2 40.53 13.32 38.24
CA ILE A 2 39.14 13.82 38.17
C ILE A 2 38.27 12.59 37.87
N THR A 3 37.42 12.25 38.80
CA THR A 3 36.55 11.09 38.84
C THR A 3 35.42 11.22 37.81
N ARG A 4 35.28 10.24 36.90
CA ARG A 4 34.14 10.08 36.01
C ARG A 4 32.91 9.61 36.80
N ARG A 5 31.87 10.44 36.86
CA ARG A 5 30.54 10.03 37.28
C ARG A 5 29.77 9.47 36.07
N GLY A 6 29.23 8.27 36.25
CA GLY A 6 28.53 7.53 35.21
C GLY A 6 27.18 8.16 34.87
N ILE A 7 26.87 8.13 33.56
CA ILE A 7 25.56 8.47 32.97
C ILE A 7 24.66 7.24 33.11
N PRO A 8 23.44 7.32 33.61
CA PRO A 8 22.53 6.16 33.67
C PRO A 8 22.11 5.74 32.27
N ARG A 9 22.30 4.47 31.96
CA ARG A 9 21.78 3.83 30.75
C ARG A 9 20.25 3.90 30.73
N VAL A 10 19.69 4.62 29.79
CA VAL A 10 18.27 4.54 29.46
C VAL A 10 18.01 3.14 28.89
N ARG A 11 17.16 2.40 29.57
CA ARG A 11 16.68 1.08 29.11
C ARG A 11 15.98 1.27 27.76
N ARG A 12 16.52 0.61 26.73
CA ARG A 12 15.83 0.39 25.47
C ARG A 12 14.60 -0.47 25.77
N THR A 13 13.43 0.12 25.76
CA THR A 13 12.16 -0.60 25.80
C THR A 13 11.96 -1.34 24.48
N ASN A 14 11.74 -2.60 24.59
CA ASN A 14 11.63 -3.59 23.51
C ASN A 14 10.55 -3.24 22.49
N ARG A 15 10.95 -2.99 21.25
CA ARG A 15 10.13 -3.08 20.02
C ARG A 15 9.67 -4.53 19.69
N ARG A 16 10.01 -5.51 20.53
CA ARG A 16 9.75 -6.95 20.33
C ARG A 16 8.34 -7.43 20.75
N LEU A 17 7.47 -6.56 21.24
CA LEU A 17 6.13 -6.97 21.66
C LEU A 17 5.06 -6.96 20.54
N PHE A 18 5.40 -6.57 19.34
CA PHE A 18 4.44 -6.45 18.25
C PHE A 18 4.25 -7.72 17.41
N LEU A 19 5.07 -8.75 17.60
CA LEU A 19 5.09 -9.94 16.72
C LEU A 19 4.94 -11.30 17.44
N ALA A 20 4.59 -11.35 18.72
CA ALA A 20 4.69 -12.58 19.50
C ALA A 20 3.37 -13.17 20.03
N GLN A 21 2.21 -12.89 19.44
CA GLN A 21 0.93 -13.48 19.92
C GLN A 21 0.03 -14.09 18.82
N THR A 22 0.58 -14.66 17.79
CA THR A 22 -0.18 -15.50 16.85
C THR A 22 0.29 -16.97 16.84
N ALA A 23 0.62 -17.52 17.99
CA ALA A 23 0.87 -18.96 18.11
C ALA A 23 0.09 -19.53 19.29
N GLY A 24 -0.91 -20.36 18.98
CA GLY A 24 -1.41 -21.36 19.90
C GLY A 24 -2.86 -21.25 20.36
N LEU A 25 -3.77 -21.77 19.54
CA LEU A 25 -4.98 -22.45 20.06
C LEU A 25 -5.35 -23.56 19.06
N ALA A 26 -4.88 -24.76 19.36
CA ALA A 26 -5.36 -25.99 18.74
C ALA A 26 -6.73 -26.33 19.35
N VAL A 27 -7.78 -26.29 18.56
CA VAL A 27 -9.10 -26.81 18.92
C VAL A 27 -9.28 -28.18 18.25
N THR A 28 -9.43 -29.19 19.08
CA THR A 28 -9.76 -30.58 18.69
C THR A 28 -11.12 -30.66 18.00
N ALA A 29 -11.12 -31.20 16.79
CA ALA A 29 -12.34 -31.49 16.04
C ALA A 29 -12.97 -32.80 16.56
N SER A 30 -14.19 -32.70 17.08
CA SER A 30 -15.06 -33.87 17.37
C SER A 30 -15.97 -34.11 16.17
N THR A 31 -15.87 -35.32 15.62
CA THR A 31 -16.71 -35.80 14.52
C THR A 31 -18.15 -36.06 14.98
N LEU A 32 -19.11 -35.41 14.35
CA LEU A 32 -20.51 -35.73 14.40
C LEU A 32 -20.97 -36.25 13.01
N LYS A 33 -21.40 -37.51 12.98
CA LYS A 33 -22.04 -38.14 11.82
C LYS A 33 -23.45 -37.55 11.61
N ALA A 34 -23.73 -37.05 10.43
CA ALA A 34 -25.09 -36.65 10.04
C ALA A 34 -25.77 -37.80 9.30
N ASN A 35 -26.91 -38.21 9.81
CA ASN A 35 -27.88 -39.07 9.12
C ASN A 35 -28.70 -38.24 8.13
N GLY A 36 -28.88 -38.82 6.93
CA GLY A 36 -29.61 -38.15 5.86
C GLY A 36 -31.13 -38.16 6.05
N SER A 37 -31.73 -37.07 5.64
CA SER A 37 -33.09 -37.00 5.14
C SER A 37 -33.17 -35.82 4.15
N SER A 38 -33.55 -36.11 2.91
CA SER A 38 -33.77 -35.09 1.87
C SER A 38 -34.97 -34.22 2.22
N PRO A 39 -34.89 -32.88 2.14
CA PRO A 39 -36.04 -32.01 2.10
C PRO A 39 -36.46 -31.72 0.65
N LEU A 40 -37.74 -31.67 0.43
CA LEU A 40 -38.42 -31.20 -0.77
C LEU A 40 -38.07 -29.74 -1.08
N PRO A 41 -38.19 -29.27 -2.35
CA PRO A 41 -37.80 -27.90 -2.71
C PRO A 41 -38.82 -26.91 -2.18
N PHE A 42 -38.49 -26.22 -1.10
CA PHE A 42 -39.12 -24.98 -0.74
C PHE A 42 -38.64 -23.87 -1.68
N GLY A 43 -39.55 -23.09 -2.24
CA GLY A 43 -39.24 -21.95 -3.08
C GLY A 43 -38.25 -21.02 -2.38
N ALA A 44 -37.22 -20.62 -3.10
CA ALA A 44 -36.23 -19.64 -2.63
C ALA A 44 -36.96 -18.33 -2.28
N SER A 45 -37.15 -18.06 -1.00
CA SER A 45 -37.53 -16.74 -0.51
C SER A 45 -36.46 -15.75 -0.97
N ALA A 46 -36.86 -14.70 -1.68
CA ALA A 46 -35.93 -13.63 -2.06
C ALA A 46 -35.32 -13.05 -0.78
N THR A 47 -34.00 -13.20 -0.65
CA THR A 47 -33.21 -12.65 0.47
C THR A 47 -33.42 -11.15 0.50
N THR A 48 -33.84 -10.60 1.63
CA THR A 48 -34.05 -9.14 1.75
C THR A 48 -32.72 -8.40 1.72
N GLU A 49 -32.72 -7.12 1.34
CA GLU A 49 -31.52 -6.26 1.41
C GLU A 49 -30.88 -6.29 2.80
N ILE A 50 -31.71 -6.24 3.84
CA ILE A 50 -31.23 -6.30 5.23
C ILE A 50 -30.54 -7.64 5.53
N ASP A 51 -31.06 -8.74 5.04
CA ASP A 51 -30.44 -10.05 5.26
C ASP A 51 -29.09 -10.15 4.56
N LYS A 52 -28.96 -9.65 3.34
CA LYS A 52 -27.68 -9.57 2.62
C LYS A 52 -26.63 -8.72 3.38
N ARG A 53 -27.06 -7.57 3.91
CA ARG A 53 -26.17 -6.70 4.69
C ARG A 53 -25.74 -7.35 6.01
N ARG A 54 -26.61 -8.14 6.66
CA ARG A 54 -26.25 -8.94 7.84
C ARG A 54 -25.25 -10.04 7.48
N GLU A 55 -25.51 -10.78 6.41
CA GLU A 55 -24.58 -11.80 5.92
C GLU A 55 -23.21 -11.19 5.60
N CYS A 56 -23.18 -10.03 4.95
CA CYS A 56 -21.95 -9.29 4.71
C CYS A 56 -21.22 -8.94 6.02
N LEU A 57 -21.93 -8.46 7.04
CA LEU A 57 -21.34 -8.17 8.34
C LEU A 57 -20.78 -9.42 9.01
N ASP A 58 -21.48 -10.54 8.96
CA ASP A 58 -21.02 -11.81 9.53
C ASP A 58 -19.74 -12.30 8.85
N VAL A 59 -19.65 -12.14 7.52
CA VAL A 59 -18.41 -12.43 6.76
C VAL A 59 -17.27 -11.52 7.22
N LEU A 60 -17.49 -10.20 7.31
CA LEU A 60 -16.47 -9.25 7.77
C LEU A 60 -16.00 -9.57 9.19
N LEU A 61 -16.91 -9.87 10.12
CA LEU A 61 -16.57 -10.25 11.50
C LEU A 61 -15.77 -11.55 11.58
N LYS A 62 -15.94 -12.44 10.61
CA LYS A 62 -15.23 -13.73 10.53
C LYS A 62 -13.81 -13.59 9.97
N ILE A 63 -13.62 -12.77 8.93
CA ILE A 63 -12.37 -12.72 8.17
C ILE A 63 -11.45 -11.55 8.56
N LEU A 64 -12.02 -10.44 9.08
CA LEU A 64 -11.20 -9.34 9.55
C LEU A 64 -10.52 -9.70 10.89
N PRO A 65 -9.23 -9.37 11.06
CA PRO A 65 -8.58 -9.49 12.35
C PRO A 65 -9.32 -8.65 13.40
N PRO A 66 -9.38 -9.09 14.66
CA PRO A 66 -9.94 -8.28 15.75
C PRO A 66 -9.25 -6.91 15.82
N SER A 67 -10.04 -5.85 15.97
CA SER A 67 -9.47 -4.53 16.18
C SER A 67 -8.81 -4.42 17.54
N TRP A 68 -7.65 -3.73 17.59
CA TRP A 68 -6.88 -3.60 18.80
C TRP A 68 -7.54 -2.63 19.78
N LYS A 69 -7.37 -2.89 21.06
CA LYS A 69 -7.72 -1.88 22.06
C LYS A 69 -6.76 -0.71 21.91
N ASN A 70 -7.29 0.50 21.94
CA ASN A 70 -6.49 1.71 21.84
C ASN A 70 -5.32 1.72 22.80
N PHE A 71 -4.16 2.12 22.31
CA PHE A 71 -2.94 2.28 23.10
C PHE A 71 -3.09 3.22 24.28
N THR A 72 -3.95 4.20 24.19
CA THR A 72 -4.04 5.28 25.21
C THR A 72 -5.10 5.01 26.28
N GLY A 73 -5.97 4.03 26.10
CA GLY A 73 -7.08 3.76 27.00
C GLY A 73 -8.12 4.89 27.07
N ARG A 74 -7.95 5.95 26.26
CA ARG A 74 -8.78 7.16 26.23
C ARG A 74 -9.64 7.30 24.99
N ILE A 75 -9.84 6.24 24.27
CA ILE A 75 -10.89 6.29 23.29
C ILE A 75 -12.19 6.42 24.05
N ASN A 76 -13.07 7.19 23.45
CA ASN A 76 -14.45 7.29 23.79
C ASN A 76 -14.84 6.09 24.68
N ALA A 77 -15.17 6.37 25.92
CA ALA A 77 -15.44 5.34 26.93
C ALA A 77 -16.46 4.28 26.48
N TYR A 78 -17.12 4.54 25.35
CA TYR A 78 -18.21 3.73 24.80
C TYR A 78 -17.76 2.71 23.77
N ASP A 79 -16.69 2.97 22.96
CA ASP A 79 -16.29 2.10 21.84
C ASP A 79 -14.79 1.87 21.80
N LYS A 80 -14.34 0.76 22.36
CA LYS A 80 -12.91 0.42 22.39
C LYS A 80 -12.43 -0.30 21.13
N THR A 81 -13.34 -0.90 20.38
CA THR A 81 -13.05 -1.63 19.15
C THR A 81 -14.19 -1.45 18.15
N TRP A 82 -13.91 -1.75 16.87
CA TRP A 82 -14.92 -1.74 15.82
C TRP A 82 -16.06 -2.75 16.09
N GLU A 83 -15.73 -3.94 16.58
CA GLU A 83 -16.70 -4.99 16.89
C GLU A 83 -17.66 -4.56 18.01
N GLN A 84 -17.15 -3.83 19.02
CA GLN A 84 -17.98 -3.28 20.09
C GLN A 84 -18.90 -2.18 19.57
N TRP A 85 -18.39 -1.32 18.69
CA TRP A 85 -19.18 -0.26 18.04
C TRP A 85 -20.32 -0.86 17.22
N VAL A 86 -20.04 -1.86 16.35
CA VAL A 86 -21.06 -2.56 15.55
C VAL A 86 -22.15 -3.17 16.44
N ARG A 87 -21.75 -3.86 17.53
CA ARG A 87 -22.71 -4.48 18.46
C ARG A 87 -23.56 -3.45 19.17
N ARG A 88 -23.00 -2.32 19.56
CA ARG A 88 -23.72 -1.25 20.26
C ARG A 88 -24.68 -0.52 19.35
N THR A 89 -24.25 -0.15 18.15
CA THR A 89 -25.05 0.64 17.22
C THR A 89 -26.05 -0.19 16.43
N GLY A 90 -25.75 -1.47 16.18
CA GLY A 90 -26.48 -2.31 15.25
C GLY A 90 -26.37 -1.85 13.80
N GLU A 91 -25.42 -0.94 13.48
CA GLU A 91 -25.24 -0.43 12.13
C GLU A 91 -24.70 -1.54 11.21
N LEU A 92 -25.30 -1.63 10.02
CA LEU A 92 -24.96 -2.61 9.01
C LEU A 92 -24.09 -2.00 7.92
N PRO A 93 -23.24 -2.81 7.25
CA PRO A 93 -22.54 -2.37 6.03
C PRO A 93 -23.53 -1.77 5.03
N PRO A 94 -23.09 -0.88 4.13
CA PRO A 94 -23.94 -0.46 3.01
C PRO A 94 -24.34 -1.66 2.14
N ASP A 95 -25.38 -1.52 1.34
CA ASP A 95 -25.68 -2.50 0.30
C ASP A 95 -24.67 -2.35 -0.85
N PHE A 96 -23.60 -3.14 -0.79
CA PHE A 96 -22.53 -3.09 -1.77
C PHE A 96 -22.96 -3.51 -3.18
N ASP A 97 -24.05 -4.27 -3.32
CA ASP A 97 -24.58 -4.67 -4.61
C ASP A 97 -25.19 -3.46 -5.35
N SER A 98 -25.81 -2.54 -4.61
CA SER A 98 -26.37 -1.30 -5.16
C SER A 98 -25.34 -0.19 -5.39
N MET A 99 -24.16 -0.28 -4.78
CA MET A 99 -23.10 0.71 -4.96
C MET A 99 -22.29 0.46 -6.25
N PRO A 100 -22.00 1.53 -7.02
CA PRO A 100 -21.12 1.38 -8.17
C PRO A 100 -19.73 0.90 -7.75
N SER A 101 -19.11 0.04 -8.53
CA SER A 101 -17.69 -0.24 -8.40
C SER A 101 -16.91 0.85 -9.11
N ILE A 102 -15.97 1.48 -8.40
CA ILE A 102 -15.06 2.49 -8.92
C ILE A 102 -13.64 1.95 -8.69
N PRO A 103 -13.15 1.10 -9.60
CA PRO A 103 -11.88 0.39 -9.39
C PRO A 103 -10.65 1.29 -9.51
N GLU A 104 -10.69 2.30 -10.37
CA GLU A 104 -9.65 3.32 -10.50
C GLU A 104 -9.86 4.44 -9.47
N LEU A 105 -8.87 5.34 -9.35
CA LEU A 105 -9.05 6.51 -8.48
C LEU A 105 -10.26 7.33 -8.94
N PRO A 106 -11.20 7.63 -8.05
CA PRO A 106 -12.29 8.53 -8.38
C PRO A 106 -11.72 9.89 -8.78
N GLN A 107 -12.16 10.38 -9.93
CA GLN A 107 -11.75 11.68 -10.44
C GLN A 107 -12.86 12.68 -10.18
N PRO A 108 -12.53 13.91 -9.77
CA PRO A 108 -13.53 14.97 -9.63
C PRO A 108 -14.07 15.40 -10.99
N ASP A 109 -15.29 15.94 -11.01
CA ASP A 109 -15.79 16.64 -12.18
C ASP A 109 -15.01 17.96 -12.37
N LEU A 110 -14.24 18.04 -13.45
CA LEU A 110 -13.36 19.16 -13.78
C LEU A 110 -13.87 19.96 -14.99
N THR A 111 -15.17 19.93 -15.27
CA THR A 111 -15.73 20.62 -16.44
C THR A 111 -15.52 22.14 -16.33
N THR A 112 -15.76 22.73 -15.17
CA THR A 112 -15.56 24.16 -14.91
C THR A 112 -15.10 24.42 -13.46
N ARG A 113 -14.62 25.64 -13.17
CA ARG A 113 -14.32 26.06 -11.79
C ARG A 113 -15.58 26.14 -10.93
N GLU A 114 -16.72 26.38 -11.54
CA GLU A 114 -18.03 26.43 -10.88
C GLU A 114 -18.49 25.03 -10.47
N SER A 115 -18.40 24.04 -11.40
CA SER A 115 -18.73 22.64 -11.08
C SER A 115 -17.82 22.09 -9.98
N TRP A 116 -16.53 22.49 -9.97
CA TRP A 116 -15.61 22.13 -8.88
C TRP A 116 -16.05 22.68 -7.51
N ARG A 117 -16.67 23.86 -7.44
CA ARG A 117 -17.18 24.39 -6.16
C ARG A 117 -18.33 23.54 -5.61
N GLU A 118 -19.24 23.09 -6.46
CA GLU A 118 -20.34 22.19 -6.09
C GLU A 118 -19.79 20.82 -5.69
N GLU A 119 -18.86 20.28 -6.48
CA GLU A 119 -18.20 19.00 -6.24
C GLU A 119 -17.46 18.96 -4.89
N ARG A 120 -16.80 20.04 -4.50
CA ARG A 120 -16.14 20.17 -3.18
C ARG A 120 -17.10 19.94 -2.01
N HIS A 121 -18.33 20.45 -2.09
CA HIS A 121 -19.33 20.24 -1.04
C HIS A 121 -19.75 18.78 -0.98
N HIS A 122 -19.94 18.17 -2.13
CA HIS A 122 -20.27 16.75 -2.25
C HIS A 122 -19.13 15.86 -1.69
N ILE A 123 -17.90 16.07 -2.11
CA ILE A 123 -16.72 15.35 -1.62
C ILE A 123 -16.60 15.48 -0.09
N ARG A 124 -16.74 16.68 0.47
CA ARG A 124 -16.69 16.89 1.92
C ARG A 124 -17.79 16.09 2.65
N ALA A 125 -19.02 16.10 2.15
CA ALA A 125 -20.12 15.34 2.74
C ALA A 125 -19.84 13.83 2.74
N LEU A 126 -19.25 13.31 1.67
CA LEU A 126 -18.86 11.89 1.59
C LEU A 126 -17.73 11.53 2.57
N PHE A 127 -16.74 12.41 2.76
CA PHE A 127 -15.69 12.21 3.79
C PHE A 127 -16.26 12.23 5.20
N GLU A 128 -17.18 13.15 5.49
CA GLU A 128 -17.91 13.16 6.78
C GLU A 128 -18.72 11.89 6.98
N GLN A 129 -19.42 11.42 5.95
CA GLN A 129 -20.26 10.23 6.04
C GLN A 129 -19.45 8.95 6.28
N TRP A 130 -18.36 8.74 5.54
CA TRP A 130 -17.71 7.44 5.48
C TRP A 130 -16.38 7.36 6.24
N VAL A 131 -15.67 8.50 6.40
CA VAL A 131 -14.27 8.47 6.85
C VAL A 131 -14.06 9.14 8.19
N PHE A 132 -14.64 10.30 8.43
CA PHE A 132 -14.28 11.15 9.59
C PHE A 132 -15.41 11.39 10.58
N GLY A 133 -16.67 11.21 10.18
CA GLY A 133 -17.82 11.65 10.92
C GLY A 133 -18.09 13.16 10.74
N LYS A 134 -19.29 13.59 11.09
CA LYS A 134 -19.76 14.96 10.91
C LYS A 134 -19.15 15.90 11.95
N MET A 135 -18.49 16.97 11.50
CA MET A 135 -17.87 17.96 12.37
C MET A 135 -18.87 19.04 12.79
N PRO A 136 -18.75 19.60 14.03
CA PRO A 136 -19.52 20.77 14.44
C PRO A 136 -19.18 22.01 13.61
N PRO A 137 -20.11 22.96 13.43
CA PRO A 137 -19.79 24.25 12.85
C PRO A 137 -18.82 25.04 13.73
N PRO A 138 -18.15 26.09 13.19
CA PRO A 138 -17.32 26.96 14.00
C PRO A 138 -18.12 27.57 15.17
N PRO A 139 -17.56 27.62 16.41
CA PRO A 139 -18.25 28.23 17.54
C PRO A 139 -18.23 29.77 17.42
N GLU A 140 -19.36 30.41 17.69
CA GLU A 140 -19.47 31.87 17.67
C GLU A 140 -18.94 32.54 18.95
N ASN A 141 -18.68 31.76 20.00
CA ASN A 141 -18.38 32.26 21.35
C ASN A 141 -16.96 32.02 21.81
N LEU A 142 -16.01 31.92 20.86
CA LEU A 142 -14.59 31.67 21.15
C LEU A 142 -14.03 32.82 22.01
N ARG A 143 -13.39 32.45 23.11
CA ARG A 143 -12.65 33.35 24.02
C ARG A 143 -11.22 32.87 24.16
N ALA A 144 -10.28 33.76 23.99
CA ALA A 144 -8.87 33.48 24.23
C ALA A 144 -8.43 34.06 25.59
N VAL A 145 -7.71 33.27 26.36
CA VAL A 145 -7.10 33.67 27.63
C VAL A 145 -5.59 33.47 27.52
N VAL A 146 -4.83 34.56 27.56
CA VAL A 146 -3.36 34.47 27.65
C VAL A 146 -3.01 34.00 29.06
N THR A 147 -2.36 32.84 29.16
CA THR A 147 -2.00 32.20 30.43
C THR A 147 -0.55 32.47 30.85
N GLY A 148 0.29 32.81 29.89
CA GLY A 148 1.70 33.14 30.08
C GLY A 148 2.29 33.94 28.92
N THR A 149 3.28 34.76 29.20
CA THR A 149 4.10 35.44 28.19
C THR A 149 5.51 35.59 28.73
N HIS A 150 6.50 35.15 27.94
CA HIS A 150 7.92 35.35 28.27
C HIS A 150 8.73 35.55 26.99
N SER A 151 10.00 35.85 27.12
CA SER A 151 10.90 36.03 25.97
C SER A 151 12.04 35.04 26.02
N GLU A 152 12.32 34.40 24.87
CA GLU A 152 13.45 33.50 24.66
C GLU A 152 14.21 33.97 23.39
N ASP A 153 15.50 34.33 23.54
CA ASP A 153 16.35 34.75 22.41
C ASP A 153 15.68 35.80 21.48
N SER A 154 15.04 36.82 22.05
CA SER A 154 14.29 37.86 21.33
C SER A 154 12.96 37.41 20.71
N VAL A 155 12.58 36.13 20.85
CA VAL A 155 11.26 35.61 20.45
C VAL A 155 10.29 35.78 21.61
N THR A 156 9.09 36.29 21.33
CA THR A 156 8.02 36.36 22.35
C THR A 156 7.24 35.06 22.33
N VAL A 157 7.30 34.32 23.41
CA VAL A 157 6.51 33.09 23.59
C VAL A 157 5.25 33.43 24.37
N ARG A 158 4.10 33.09 23.84
CA ARG A 158 2.77 33.36 24.41
C ARG A 158 1.99 32.08 24.54
N ASP A 159 1.62 31.70 25.77
CA ASP A 159 0.72 30.59 26.05
C ASP A 159 -0.71 31.08 26.11
N VAL A 160 -1.61 30.39 25.39
CA VAL A 160 -3.02 30.76 25.26
C VAL A 160 -3.90 29.56 25.48
N ARG A 161 -4.98 29.77 26.23
CA ARG A 161 -6.09 28.83 26.33
C ARG A 161 -7.31 29.42 25.63
N LEU A 162 -7.82 28.68 24.65
CA LEU A 162 -9.10 28.95 24.01
C LEU A 162 -10.21 28.27 24.80
N GLU A 163 -11.34 28.93 24.94
CA GLU A 163 -12.58 28.44 25.55
C GLU A 163 -13.73 28.71 24.56
N PHE A 164 -14.50 27.67 24.21
CA PHE A 164 -15.53 27.81 23.18
C PHE A 164 -16.64 26.75 23.29
N GLY A 165 -17.62 26.83 22.39
CA GLY A 165 -18.71 25.87 22.25
C GLY A 165 -19.78 25.98 23.33
N PRO A 166 -20.64 24.94 23.53
CA PRO A 166 -21.74 24.95 24.49
C PRO A 166 -21.25 25.27 25.91
N GLY A 167 -21.68 26.44 26.42
CA GLY A 167 -21.25 26.94 27.74
C GLY A 167 -19.76 27.22 27.88
N ARG A 168 -19.03 27.34 26.78
CA ARG A 168 -17.54 27.45 26.75
C ARG A 168 -16.82 26.30 27.46
N ARG A 169 -17.37 25.10 27.39
CA ARG A 169 -16.79 23.92 28.03
C ARG A 169 -15.64 23.32 27.24
N ALA A 170 -15.60 23.52 25.92
CA ALA A 170 -14.49 23.07 25.08
C ALA A 170 -13.27 23.98 25.29
N THR A 171 -12.11 23.38 25.44
CA THR A 171 -10.84 24.09 25.60
C THR A 171 -9.83 23.63 24.57
N LEU A 172 -8.88 24.52 24.23
CA LEU A 172 -7.72 24.21 23.41
C LEU A 172 -6.54 25.07 23.87
N ARG A 173 -5.41 24.44 24.16
CA ARG A 173 -4.17 25.16 24.46
C ARG A 173 -3.41 25.44 23.19
N LEU A 174 -2.83 26.64 23.12
CA LEU A 174 -1.94 27.09 22.06
C LEU A 174 -0.66 27.65 22.66
N GLN A 175 0.43 27.53 21.91
CA GLN A 175 1.65 28.27 22.18
C GLN A 175 2.10 28.98 20.90
N LEU A 176 2.26 30.30 20.98
CA LEU A 176 2.74 31.13 19.89
C LEU A 176 4.17 31.56 20.15
N MET A 177 5.01 31.46 19.14
CA MET A 177 6.37 31.99 19.10
C MET A 177 6.42 33.08 18.06
N ILE A 178 6.45 34.34 18.52
CA ILE A 178 6.38 35.53 17.68
C ILE A 178 7.80 36.06 17.47
N PRO A 179 8.29 36.08 16.20
CA PRO A 179 9.64 36.57 15.90
C PRO A 179 9.78 38.08 16.20
N PRO A 180 11.00 38.59 16.42
CA PRO A 180 11.23 40.01 16.55
C PRO A 180 10.95 40.75 15.23
N GLY A 181 10.51 41.99 15.32
CA GLY A 181 10.23 42.87 14.17
C GLY A 181 8.80 43.39 14.13
N GLN A 182 8.45 44.02 13.02
CA GLN A 182 7.10 44.55 12.77
C GLN A 182 6.34 43.59 11.85
N GLY A 183 5.17 43.10 12.32
CA GLY A 183 4.27 42.29 11.51
C GLY A 183 3.54 43.07 10.39
N PRO A 184 2.57 42.47 9.72
CA PRO A 184 2.05 41.14 10.01
C PRO A 184 2.96 40.03 9.50
N PHE A 185 3.06 38.93 10.28
CA PHE A 185 3.89 37.78 9.97
C PHE A 185 3.06 36.62 9.41
N PRO A 186 3.59 35.83 8.48
CA PRO A 186 3.00 34.54 8.11
C PRO A 186 3.06 33.58 9.30
N VAL A 187 2.20 32.57 9.29
CA VAL A 187 2.08 31.58 10.38
C VAL A 187 2.48 30.19 9.90
N PHE A 188 3.29 29.53 10.70
CA PHE A 188 3.56 28.11 10.65
C PHE A 188 2.80 27.43 11.80
N LEU A 189 1.62 26.88 11.48
CA LEU A 189 0.77 26.16 12.44
C LEU A 189 1.12 24.69 12.43
N THR A 190 1.29 24.08 13.60
CA THR A 190 1.49 22.65 13.75
C THR A 190 0.84 22.16 15.04
N ASN A 191 0.57 20.88 15.13
CA ASN A 191 0.04 20.33 16.35
C ASN A 191 1.16 20.02 17.36
N HIS A 192 0.74 19.80 18.60
CA HIS A 192 1.68 19.40 19.64
C HIS A 192 2.25 18.03 19.38
N GLY A 193 3.48 17.86 19.78
CA GLY A 193 4.27 16.66 19.67
C GLY A 193 5.73 17.00 19.81
N ARG A 194 6.61 16.31 19.16
CA ARG A 194 8.05 16.58 19.16
C ARG A 194 8.45 17.61 18.08
N GLN A 195 7.55 18.53 17.71
CA GLN A 195 7.70 19.40 16.54
C GLN A 195 8.25 20.80 16.86
N TRP A 196 8.78 20.99 18.04
CA TRP A 196 9.52 22.20 18.42
C TRP A 196 10.63 22.59 17.43
N PRO A 197 11.45 21.65 16.92
CA PRO A 197 12.47 22.00 15.93
C PRO A 197 11.90 22.58 14.65
N TRP A 198 10.71 22.14 14.24
CA TRP A 198 10.04 22.64 13.05
C TRP A 198 9.64 24.11 13.24
N VAL A 199 9.00 24.39 14.35
CA VAL A 199 8.55 25.74 14.71
C VAL A 199 9.74 26.68 14.82
N SER A 200 10.83 26.26 15.49
CA SER A 200 12.04 27.07 15.64
C SER A 200 12.68 27.44 14.30
N THR A 201 12.67 26.51 13.34
CA THR A 201 13.17 26.78 11.97
C THR A 201 12.30 27.82 11.27
N ALA A 202 10.98 27.69 11.35
CA ALA A 202 10.05 28.65 10.77
C ALA A 202 10.17 30.03 11.43
N VAL A 203 10.31 30.08 12.76
CA VAL A 203 10.46 31.36 13.51
C VAL A 203 11.75 32.08 13.11
N ARG A 204 12.89 31.36 12.97
CA ARG A 204 14.14 31.95 12.45
C ARG A 204 14.00 32.53 11.05
N ARG A 205 13.04 32.05 10.27
CA ARG A 205 12.71 32.50 8.92
C ARG A 205 11.60 33.58 8.91
N GLY A 206 11.20 34.09 10.09
CA GLY A 206 10.25 35.17 10.24
C GLY A 206 8.78 34.80 10.15
N TYR A 207 8.44 33.55 10.53
CA TYR A 207 7.07 33.11 10.74
C TYR A 207 6.68 33.19 12.21
N ILE A 208 5.43 33.46 12.51
CA ILE A 208 4.89 33.11 13.81
C ILE A 208 4.78 31.60 13.85
N GLY A 209 5.47 30.96 14.80
CA GLY A 209 5.25 29.55 15.09
C GLY A 209 4.03 29.41 16.00
N CYS A 210 3.05 28.59 15.61
CA CYS A 210 1.89 28.31 16.46
C CYS A 210 1.76 26.80 16.66
N ILE A 211 1.80 26.36 17.92
CA ILE A 211 1.56 24.97 18.30
C ILE A 211 0.19 24.87 18.96
N TYR A 212 -0.68 23.99 18.46
CA TYR A 212 -1.94 23.64 19.11
C TYR A 212 -1.90 22.22 19.70
N PHE A 213 -2.54 22.06 20.86
CA PHE A 213 -2.43 20.85 21.66
C PHE A 213 -3.63 19.93 21.44
N ALA A 214 -3.70 19.36 20.25
CA ALA A 214 -4.69 18.35 19.86
C ALA A 214 -4.00 17.25 19.04
N THR A 215 -3.64 16.16 19.71
CA THR A 215 -2.98 14.99 19.13
C THR A 215 -3.09 13.80 20.06
N ASP A 216 -2.55 12.67 19.66
CA ASP A 216 -2.52 11.45 20.44
C ASP A 216 -1.76 11.64 21.77
N PRO A 217 -2.41 11.37 22.93
CA PRO A 217 -1.79 11.48 24.26
C PRO A 217 -0.61 10.54 24.49
N LEU A 218 -0.32 9.59 23.60
CA LEU A 218 0.90 8.77 23.65
C LEU A 218 2.20 9.59 23.76
N PHE A 219 2.18 10.87 23.36
CA PHE A 219 3.34 11.74 23.39
C PHE A 219 3.44 12.61 24.66
N GLY A 220 2.71 12.28 25.71
CA GLY A 220 2.90 12.88 27.04
C GLY A 220 2.14 14.17 27.30
N THR A 221 1.15 14.50 26.47
CA THR A 221 0.30 15.66 26.70
C THR A 221 -1.15 15.27 26.92
N SER A 222 -1.84 15.98 27.79
CA SER A 222 -3.29 15.86 27.90
C SER A 222 -3.92 16.51 26.67
N ASP A 223 -4.72 15.75 25.97
CA ASP A 223 -5.48 16.22 24.82
C ASP A 223 -6.87 16.66 25.27
N ASP A 224 -7.12 17.96 25.22
CA ASP A 224 -8.41 18.53 25.56
C ASP A 224 -9.48 18.17 24.52
N SER A 225 -9.09 17.77 23.31
CA SER A 225 -10.00 17.44 22.20
C SER A 225 -10.78 16.16 22.42
N ASP A 226 -10.35 15.25 23.28
CA ASP A 226 -11.13 14.06 23.62
C ASP A 226 -12.47 14.41 24.27
N ALA A 227 -12.53 15.51 25.05
CA ALA A 227 -13.75 15.98 25.67
C ALA A 227 -14.79 16.51 24.69
N TYR A 228 -14.42 16.82 23.43
CA TYR A 228 -15.33 17.39 22.46
C TYR A 228 -16.51 16.46 22.12
N ILE A 229 -16.32 15.16 22.21
CA ILE A 229 -17.40 14.21 21.95
C ILE A 229 -18.56 14.35 22.94
N ASP A 230 -18.26 14.62 24.21
CA ASP A 230 -19.26 14.82 25.26
C ASP A 230 -19.83 16.24 25.25
N ILE A 231 -19.12 17.19 24.67
CA ILE A 231 -19.52 18.60 24.55
C ILE A 231 -20.40 18.81 23.32
N TYR A 232 -20.20 18.02 22.26
CA TYR A 232 -20.93 18.11 21.00
C TYR A 232 -21.60 16.74 20.68
N PRO A 233 -22.56 16.29 21.49
CA PRO A 233 -23.14 14.93 21.40
C PRO A 233 -23.94 14.68 20.11
N ASP A 234 -24.33 15.72 19.38
CA ASP A 234 -25.05 15.62 18.10
C ASP A 234 -24.12 15.41 16.90
N TYR A 235 -22.80 15.29 17.13
CA TYR A 235 -21.78 15.13 16.11
C TYR A 235 -20.95 13.87 16.36
N ASP A 236 -20.67 13.12 15.29
CA ASP A 236 -20.02 11.80 15.35
C ASP A 236 -18.56 11.82 14.84
N PHE A 237 -17.88 12.98 14.93
CA PHE A 237 -16.51 13.15 14.46
C PHE A 237 -15.49 12.40 15.33
N PHE A 238 -14.67 11.56 14.67
CA PHE A 238 -13.65 10.73 15.32
C PHE A 238 -12.33 11.48 15.55
N CYS A 239 -11.34 10.84 16.16
CA CYS A 239 -10.15 11.52 16.68
C CYS A 239 -9.44 12.40 15.66
N LEU A 240 -9.16 11.90 14.45
CA LEU A 240 -8.48 12.71 13.43
C LEU A 240 -9.29 13.95 13.05
N ALA A 241 -10.60 13.81 12.97
CA ALA A 241 -11.49 14.95 12.71
C ALA A 241 -11.53 15.93 13.89
N ARG A 242 -11.52 15.43 15.15
CA ARG A 242 -11.46 16.31 16.34
C ARG A 242 -10.15 17.09 16.39
N TRP A 243 -9.03 16.45 16.09
CA TRP A 243 -7.72 17.11 16.06
C TRP A 243 -7.63 18.14 14.94
N ALA A 244 -8.11 17.81 13.74
CA ALA A 244 -8.19 18.74 12.62
C ALA A 244 -9.11 19.94 12.94
N TRP A 245 -10.29 19.64 13.50
CA TRP A 245 -11.24 20.68 13.92
C TRP A 245 -10.68 21.61 15.00
N ALA A 246 -9.89 21.08 15.94
CA ALA A 246 -9.15 21.89 16.91
C ALA A 246 -8.12 22.82 16.22
N GLY A 247 -7.40 22.31 15.22
CA GLY A 247 -6.52 23.14 14.38
C GLY A 247 -7.26 24.31 13.71
N MET A 248 -8.48 24.07 13.21
CA MET A 248 -9.32 25.15 12.66
C MET A 248 -9.73 26.18 13.74
N ARG A 249 -9.89 25.77 15.01
CA ARG A 249 -10.14 26.71 16.15
C ARG A 249 -8.90 27.55 16.45
N ALA A 250 -7.71 27.00 16.28
CA ALA A 250 -6.48 27.79 16.34
C ALA A 250 -6.46 28.87 15.23
N VAL A 251 -6.91 28.53 14.02
CA VAL A 251 -7.05 29.50 12.91
C VAL A 251 -8.06 30.60 13.25
N ASP A 252 -9.19 30.28 13.91
CA ASP A 252 -10.15 31.29 14.39
C ASP A 252 -9.47 32.33 15.28
N TYR A 253 -8.65 31.88 16.21
CA TYR A 253 -7.88 32.79 17.09
C TYR A 253 -6.83 33.58 16.32
N LEU A 254 -6.04 32.96 15.46
CA LEU A 254 -5.01 33.63 14.66
C LEU A 254 -5.60 34.74 13.81
N HIS A 255 -6.82 34.59 13.32
CA HIS A 255 -7.52 35.63 12.57
C HIS A 255 -7.91 36.87 13.42
N THR A 256 -7.90 36.77 14.76
CA THR A 256 -8.15 37.91 15.65
C THR A 256 -6.90 38.77 15.92
N LEU A 257 -5.71 38.22 15.61
CA LEU A 257 -4.44 38.84 15.96
C LEU A 257 -3.99 39.83 14.89
N PRO A 258 -3.63 41.09 15.25
CA PRO A 258 -3.15 42.08 14.28
C PRO A 258 -1.75 41.78 13.73
N GLU A 259 -0.93 41.04 14.48
CA GLU A 259 0.41 40.62 14.08
C GLU A 259 0.42 39.48 13.06
N VAL A 260 -0.73 38.88 12.72
CA VAL A 260 -0.86 37.74 11.79
C VAL A 260 -1.22 38.21 10.39
N ASP A 261 -0.44 37.79 9.39
CA ASP A 261 -0.85 37.85 7.98
C ASP A 261 -1.87 36.74 7.71
N LYS A 262 -3.14 37.11 7.72
CA LYS A 262 -4.29 36.21 7.60
C LYS A 262 -4.36 35.45 6.27
N ALA A 263 -3.70 35.93 5.24
CA ALA A 263 -3.62 35.27 3.93
C ALA A 263 -2.49 34.24 3.87
N LYS A 264 -1.61 34.21 4.88
CA LYS A 264 -0.40 33.38 4.89
C LYS A 264 -0.32 32.48 6.12
N ILE A 265 -1.39 31.74 6.40
CA ILE A 265 -1.43 30.73 7.45
C ILE A 265 -1.19 29.38 6.79
N ALA A 266 -0.15 28.66 7.20
CA ALA A 266 0.15 27.31 6.75
C ALA A 266 0.04 26.32 7.90
N VAL A 267 -0.40 25.09 7.61
CA VAL A 267 -0.39 23.99 8.57
C VAL A 267 0.55 22.88 8.09
N ALA A 268 1.35 22.32 9.00
CA ALA A 268 2.23 21.20 8.73
C ALA A 268 2.06 20.12 9.80
N GLY A 269 2.15 18.86 9.39
CA GLY A 269 2.10 17.73 10.30
C GLY A 269 2.83 16.53 9.73
N HIS A 270 3.23 15.61 10.62
CA HIS A 270 3.95 14.39 10.26
C HIS A 270 3.20 13.15 10.75
N SER A 271 3.16 12.08 9.93
CA SER A 271 2.50 10.83 10.28
C SER A 271 0.99 11.07 10.53
N ARG A 272 0.43 10.56 11.64
CA ARG A 272 -0.97 10.85 12.03
C ARG A 272 -1.30 12.34 12.10
N ASN A 273 -0.29 13.16 12.37
CA ASN A 273 -0.44 14.61 12.41
C ASN A 273 -0.46 15.23 11.02
N GLY A 274 0.12 14.56 10.02
CA GLY A 274 -0.03 14.89 8.60
C GLY A 274 -1.46 14.66 8.13
N LYS A 275 -2.08 13.52 8.53
CA LYS A 275 -3.49 13.21 8.26
C LYS A 275 -4.42 14.33 8.74
N GLN A 276 -4.24 14.79 9.99
CA GLN A 276 -5.08 15.89 10.52
C GLN A 276 -4.78 17.24 9.89
N ALA A 277 -3.51 17.51 9.51
CA ALA A 277 -3.14 18.76 8.85
C ALA A 277 -3.80 18.87 7.46
N LEU A 278 -3.74 17.79 6.66
CA LEU A 278 -4.42 17.73 5.37
C LEU A 278 -5.93 17.91 5.52
N LEU A 279 -6.55 17.21 6.49
CA LEU A 279 -7.98 17.32 6.75
C LEU A 279 -8.37 18.74 7.18
N ALA A 280 -7.58 19.38 8.05
CA ALA A 280 -7.83 20.76 8.47
C ALA A 280 -7.80 21.73 7.27
N ALA A 281 -6.80 21.63 6.41
CA ALA A 281 -6.68 22.48 5.23
C ALA A 281 -7.77 22.17 4.17
N ALA A 282 -8.16 20.93 4.00
CA ALA A 282 -9.23 20.53 3.10
C ALA A 282 -10.59 21.13 3.51
N PHE A 283 -10.82 21.29 4.82
CA PHE A 283 -12.11 21.73 5.37
C PHE A 283 -12.11 23.20 5.81
N ASP A 284 -10.95 23.87 5.93
CA ASP A 284 -10.83 25.30 6.25
C ASP A 284 -10.03 26.05 5.18
N GLU A 285 -10.74 26.79 4.34
CA GLU A 285 -10.15 27.53 3.21
C GLU A 285 -9.28 28.72 3.63
N ARG A 286 -9.30 29.12 4.90
CA ARG A 286 -8.42 30.17 5.45
C ARG A 286 -6.99 29.70 5.64
N ILE A 287 -6.76 28.39 5.62
CA ILE A 287 -5.41 27.79 5.60
C ILE A 287 -4.86 27.92 4.19
N GLY A 288 -3.88 28.82 3.99
CA GLY A 288 -3.31 29.16 2.68
C GLY A 288 -2.35 28.12 2.10
N ALA A 289 -1.77 27.25 2.95
CA ALA A 289 -0.90 26.16 2.51
C ALA A 289 -0.89 25.01 3.51
N VAL A 290 -0.64 23.79 3.01
CA VAL A 290 -0.50 22.60 3.86
C VAL A 290 0.67 21.73 3.43
N ILE A 291 1.32 21.13 4.43
CA ILE A 291 2.40 20.15 4.26
C ILE A 291 2.01 18.90 5.05
N PRO A 292 1.25 17.98 4.43
CA PRO A 292 1.11 16.63 4.95
C PRO A 292 2.43 15.89 4.73
N SER A 293 2.98 15.28 5.78
CA SER A 293 4.27 14.60 5.69
C SER A 293 4.17 13.19 6.24
N SER A 294 4.45 12.23 5.37
CA SER A 294 4.56 10.81 5.75
C SER A 294 3.34 10.27 6.51
N GLY A 295 2.17 10.77 6.21
CA GLY A 295 0.93 10.29 6.79
C GLY A 295 0.44 9.01 6.11
N ASN A 296 0.86 8.79 4.88
CA ASN A 296 0.58 7.59 4.11
C ASN A 296 -0.92 7.25 4.03
N THR A 297 -1.29 6.02 4.37
CA THR A 297 -2.70 5.57 4.36
C THR A 297 -3.60 6.46 5.21
N GLY A 298 -4.64 7.01 4.60
CA GLY A 298 -5.58 7.94 5.26
C GLY A 298 -5.13 9.41 5.27
N GLU A 299 -4.04 9.75 4.55
CA GLU A 299 -3.62 11.12 4.26
C GLU A 299 -3.78 11.40 2.77
N ASP A 300 -2.75 11.16 1.99
CA ASP A 300 -2.67 11.40 0.55
C ASP A 300 -2.34 10.13 -0.25
N ASN A 301 -2.15 8.99 0.41
CA ASN A 301 -2.02 7.69 -0.23
C ASN A 301 -3.39 7.01 -0.35
N PRO A 302 -3.90 6.80 -1.58
CA PRO A 302 -5.24 6.29 -1.80
C PRO A 302 -5.48 4.89 -1.24
N TRP A 303 -6.68 4.66 -0.68
CA TRP A 303 -7.13 3.37 -0.17
C TRP A 303 -7.07 2.25 -1.22
N ARG A 304 -7.28 2.58 -2.50
CA ARG A 304 -7.22 1.62 -3.61
C ARG A 304 -5.84 1.05 -3.83
N TYR A 305 -4.79 1.74 -3.38
CA TYR A 305 -3.38 1.32 -3.48
C TYR A 305 -2.77 0.97 -2.13
N THR A 306 -3.60 0.71 -1.11
CA THR A 306 -3.18 0.31 0.24
C THR A 306 -3.81 -1.02 0.61
N SER A 307 -3.18 -2.13 0.23
CA SER A 307 -3.61 -3.49 0.56
C SER A 307 -2.39 -4.38 0.82
N GLU A 308 -2.60 -5.58 1.31
CA GLU A 308 -1.51 -6.56 1.47
C GLU A 308 -0.79 -6.84 0.16
N MET A 309 -1.49 -6.74 -0.99
CA MET A 309 -0.89 -6.90 -2.31
C MET A 309 0.19 -5.83 -2.58
N PHE A 310 0.04 -4.61 -2.03
CA PHE A 310 1.02 -3.53 -2.12
C PHE A 310 2.02 -3.52 -0.96
N VAL A 311 1.84 -4.41 0.02
CA VAL A 311 2.70 -4.53 1.21
C VAL A 311 2.87 -3.19 1.94
N ASN A 312 1.77 -2.47 2.10
CA ASN A 312 1.69 -1.22 2.86
C ASN A 312 0.52 -1.27 3.84
N GLU A 313 0.39 -0.23 4.68
CA GLU A 313 -0.68 -0.17 5.67
C GLU A 313 -2.05 -0.08 4.98
N SER A 314 -2.83 -1.17 5.01
CA SER A 314 -4.15 -1.22 4.37
C SER A 314 -5.22 -0.50 5.19
N LEU A 315 -6.39 -0.25 4.56
CA LEU A 315 -7.60 0.21 5.24
C LEU A 315 -7.96 -0.72 6.40
N GLU A 316 -7.88 -2.02 6.18
CA GLU A 316 -8.11 -3.05 7.20
C GLU A 316 -7.16 -2.90 8.40
N GLN A 317 -5.86 -2.73 8.13
CA GLN A 317 -4.83 -2.64 9.16
C GLN A 317 -4.95 -1.36 9.98
N ILE A 318 -5.10 -0.21 9.34
CA ILE A 318 -5.17 1.07 10.06
C ILE A 318 -6.46 1.20 10.89
N THR A 319 -7.60 0.74 10.36
CA THR A 319 -8.87 0.77 11.10
C THR A 319 -8.96 -0.31 12.18
N GLY A 320 -8.20 -1.40 12.04
CA GLY A 320 -8.04 -2.42 13.06
C GLY A 320 -7.07 -2.01 14.16
N GLY A 321 -5.93 -1.43 13.80
CA GLY A 321 -4.88 -0.98 14.72
C GLY A 321 -5.27 0.29 15.50
N PHE A 322 -5.97 1.21 14.85
CA PHE A 322 -6.39 2.50 15.39
C PHE A 322 -7.89 2.74 15.20
N PRO A 323 -8.76 1.96 15.84
CA PRO A 323 -10.20 1.97 15.60
C PRO A 323 -10.90 3.30 15.95
N ASN A 324 -10.19 4.21 16.63
CA ASN A 324 -10.66 5.54 17.02
C ASN A 324 -10.26 6.67 16.06
N TRP A 325 -9.34 6.43 15.11
CA TRP A 325 -8.85 7.50 14.23
C TRP A 325 -9.89 7.94 13.23
N PHE A 326 -10.53 6.98 12.58
CA PHE A 326 -11.54 7.18 11.55
C PHE A 326 -12.94 6.79 12.05
N HIS A 327 -13.97 7.26 11.38
CA HIS A 327 -15.31 6.77 11.66
C HIS A 327 -15.40 5.26 11.37
N PRO A 328 -15.99 4.46 12.26
CA PRO A 328 -16.04 2.99 12.12
C PRO A 328 -16.70 2.49 10.81
N ARG A 329 -17.56 3.28 10.16
CA ARG A 329 -18.15 2.96 8.84
C ARG A 329 -17.09 2.68 7.78
N LEU A 330 -15.93 3.32 7.87
CA LEU A 330 -14.83 3.11 6.93
C LEU A 330 -14.41 1.64 6.89
N ARG A 331 -14.38 0.95 8.04
CA ARG A 331 -13.95 -0.44 8.12
C ARG A 331 -14.85 -1.42 7.37
N PHE A 332 -16.11 -1.08 7.10
CA PHE A 332 -16.97 -1.88 6.23
C PHE A 332 -16.42 -2.05 4.81
N PHE A 333 -15.60 -1.11 4.35
CA PHE A 333 -15.01 -1.13 3.01
C PHE A 333 -13.70 -1.93 2.92
N SER A 334 -13.25 -2.58 4.01
CA SER A 334 -12.07 -3.47 3.98
C SER A 334 -12.20 -4.53 2.88
N GLY A 335 -11.21 -4.61 1.98
CA GLY A 335 -11.22 -5.50 0.81
C GLY A 335 -12.23 -5.14 -0.28
N ARG A 336 -12.94 -4.01 -0.14
CA ARG A 336 -13.95 -3.48 -1.06
C ARG A 336 -13.78 -1.99 -1.28
N GLU A 337 -12.53 -1.53 -1.30
CA GLU A 337 -12.21 -0.11 -1.45
C GLU A 337 -12.70 0.45 -2.79
N ASP A 338 -12.92 -0.41 -3.79
CA ASP A 338 -13.57 -0.04 -5.06
C ASP A 338 -15.02 0.41 -4.91
N LYS A 339 -15.70 0.05 -3.79
CA LYS A 339 -17.05 0.49 -3.46
C LYS A 339 -17.10 1.81 -2.69
N LEU A 340 -15.97 2.28 -2.18
CA LEU A 340 -15.90 3.58 -1.51
C LEU A 340 -16.01 4.69 -2.56
N PRO A 341 -17.00 5.62 -2.47
CA PRO A 341 -17.24 6.61 -3.52
C PRO A 341 -16.18 7.71 -3.60
N ILE A 342 -15.26 7.74 -2.65
CA ILE A 342 -14.16 8.70 -2.51
C ILE A 342 -12.83 7.98 -2.34
N ASP A 343 -11.72 8.75 -2.47
CA ASP A 343 -10.39 8.32 -2.07
C ASP A 343 -9.53 9.53 -1.67
N GLN A 344 -8.34 9.31 -1.13
CA GLN A 344 -7.50 10.33 -0.52
C GLN A 344 -7.03 11.40 -1.52
N ASN A 345 -6.91 11.07 -2.81
CA ASN A 345 -6.68 12.06 -3.85
C ASN A 345 -7.74 13.18 -3.87
N LEU A 346 -9.00 12.84 -3.58
CA LEU A 346 -10.07 13.84 -3.51
C LEU A 346 -9.95 14.72 -2.26
N LEU A 347 -9.49 14.17 -1.12
CA LEU A 347 -9.20 14.97 0.08
C LEU A 347 -8.10 16.00 -0.21
N ALA A 348 -7.00 15.54 -0.83
CA ALA A 348 -5.89 16.41 -1.24
C ALA A 348 -6.33 17.47 -2.27
N ALA A 349 -7.20 17.10 -3.22
CA ALA A 349 -7.74 18.00 -4.23
C ALA A 349 -8.56 19.16 -3.62
N LEU A 350 -9.21 18.96 -2.46
CA LEU A 350 -9.95 20.03 -1.76
C LEU A 350 -9.05 21.21 -1.34
N VAL A 351 -7.73 21.03 -1.32
CA VAL A 351 -6.79 22.11 -1.01
C VAL A 351 -6.65 23.10 -2.18
N ALA A 352 -6.83 22.64 -3.42
CA ALA A 352 -6.66 23.50 -4.60
C ALA A 352 -7.57 24.75 -4.56
N PRO A 353 -7.06 25.93 -5.01
CA PRO A 353 -5.76 26.21 -5.63
C PRO A 353 -4.69 26.75 -4.63
N ARG A 354 -4.82 26.42 -3.34
CA ARG A 354 -3.90 26.83 -2.27
C ARG A 354 -2.63 25.97 -2.29
N GLY A 355 -1.61 26.29 -1.48
CA GLY A 355 -0.38 25.54 -1.45
C GLY A 355 -0.58 24.13 -0.90
N LEU A 356 -0.08 23.11 -1.61
CA LEU A 356 -0.03 21.71 -1.15
C LEU A 356 1.35 21.12 -1.45
N PHE A 357 2.04 20.67 -0.42
CA PHE A 357 3.29 19.95 -0.57
C PHE A 357 3.12 18.52 -0.09
N MET A 358 2.88 17.62 -1.00
CA MET A 358 2.82 16.17 -0.74
C MET A 358 4.24 15.67 -0.47
N TYR A 359 4.48 15.14 0.73
CA TYR A 359 5.83 14.85 1.21
C TYR A 359 5.91 13.49 1.93
N SER A 360 6.75 12.57 1.43
CA SER A 360 6.95 11.26 2.02
C SER A 360 8.37 10.74 1.78
N ALA A 361 8.69 9.54 2.24
CA ALA A 361 9.98 8.90 2.03
C ALA A 361 9.83 7.55 1.31
N PHE A 362 10.86 7.19 0.52
CA PHE A 362 10.85 5.96 -0.28
C PHE A 362 10.77 4.68 0.53
N SER A 363 11.43 4.68 1.70
CA SER A 363 11.64 3.47 2.49
C SER A 363 10.71 3.39 3.69
N GLU A 364 9.58 4.07 3.63
CA GLU A 364 8.56 3.96 4.66
C GLU A 364 7.83 2.63 4.54
N SER A 365 7.88 1.84 5.61
CA SER A 365 7.25 0.53 5.64
C SER A 365 5.72 0.59 5.53
N GLU A 366 5.12 1.67 5.98
CA GLU A 366 3.69 1.94 5.89
C GLU A 366 3.31 2.68 4.60
N GLY A 367 4.33 3.15 3.85
CA GLY A 367 4.17 3.98 2.68
C GLY A 367 3.81 3.23 1.40
N GLY A 368 3.21 3.97 0.48
CA GLY A 368 2.88 3.49 -0.84
C GLY A 368 3.31 4.50 -1.91
N PRO A 369 4.61 4.60 -2.26
CA PRO A 369 5.11 5.63 -3.17
C PRO A 369 4.42 5.60 -4.53
N PHE A 370 3.99 4.44 -4.98
CA PHE A 370 3.21 4.31 -6.22
C PHE A 370 1.83 4.99 -6.09
N GLY A 371 1.07 4.66 -5.05
CA GLY A 371 -0.24 5.27 -4.80
C GLY A 371 -0.15 6.79 -4.58
N PHE A 372 0.88 7.21 -3.86
CA PHE A 372 1.20 8.62 -3.62
C PHE A 372 1.41 9.41 -4.94
N GLU A 373 2.15 8.84 -5.89
CA GLU A 373 2.31 9.41 -7.24
C GLU A 373 0.99 9.47 -8.01
N GLN A 374 0.16 8.43 -7.93
CA GLN A 374 -1.14 8.41 -8.60
C GLN A 374 -2.08 9.47 -8.01
N ALA A 375 -2.07 9.67 -6.69
CA ALA A 375 -2.80 10.76 -6.04
C ALA A 375 -2.33 12.12 -6.55
N TYR A 376 -1.02 12.35 -6.60
CA TYR A 376 -0.47 13.60 -7.13
C TYR A 376 -0.93 13.89 -8.57
N ARG A 377 -0.88 12.88 -9.47
CA ARG A 377 -1.34 13.02 -10.86
C ARG A 377 -2.83 13.38 -10.95
N SER A 378 -3.64 12.83 -10.06
CA SER A 378 -5.07 13.17 -9.97
C SER A 378 -5.28 14.60 -9.46
N VAL A 379 -4.57 14.99 -8.41
CA VAL A 379 -4.64 16.33 -7.81
C VAL A 379 -4.14 17.41 -8.77
N LEU A 380 -3.08 17.11 -9.54
CA LEU A 380 -2.50 18.04 -10.52
C LEU A 380 -3.54 18.54 -11.53
N LYS A 381 -4.45 17.70 -11.98
CA LYS A 381 -5.53 18.10 -12.90
C LYS A 381 -6.43 19.20 -12.33
N VAL A 382 -6.67 19.15 -11.01
CA VAL A 382 -7.44 20.20 -10.33
C VAL A 382 -6.64 21.51 -10.26
N TYR A 383 -5.35 21.44 -9.99
CA TYR A 383 -4.49 22.61 -9.99
C TYR A 383 -4.36 23.23 -11.38
N GLU A 384 -4.28 22.41 -12.43
CA GLU A 384 -4.30 22.86 -13.85
C GLU A 384 -5.58 23.64 -14.19
N LEU A 385 -6.75 23.20 -13.70
CA LEU A 385 -8.01 23.93 -13.88
C LEU A 385 -7.94 25.38 -13.36
N PHE A 386 -7.13 25.60 -12.33
CA PHE A 386 -6.95 26.91 -11.71
C PHE A 386 -5.72 27.67 -12.22
N GLY A 387 -4.81 27.05 -12.98
CA GLY A 387 -3.51 27.62 -13.37
C GLY A 387 -2.63 27.86 -12.15
N ALA A 388 -2.61 26.88 -11.20
CA ALA A 388 -1.94 26.98 -9.92
C ALA A 388 -0.96 25.80 -9.68
N GLU A 389 -0.45 25.20 -10.73
CA GLU A 389 0.43 24.02 -10.70
C GLU A 389 1.74 24.28 -9.96
N ASP A 390 2.16 25.54 -9.93
CA ASP A 390 3.34 26.00 -9.18
C ASP A 390 3.18 25.88 -7.66
N LYS A 391 1.93 25.80 -7.16
CA LYS A 391 1.61 25.65 -5.73
C LYS A 391 1.44 24.21 -5.29
N LEU A 392 1.51 23.24 -6.20
CA LEU A 392 1.47 21.82 -5.90
C LEU A 392 2.87 21.22 -6.05
N TRP A 393 3.47 20.78 -4.93
CA TRP A 393 4.78 20.15 -4.92
C TRP A 393 4.69 18.69 -4.51
N LEU A 394 5.66 17.87 -4.98
CA LEU A 394 5.81 16.46 -4.67
C LEU A 394 7.25 16.17 -4.26
N ASN A 395 7.46 15.57 -3.09
CA ASN A 395 8.77 15.09 -2.72
C ASN A 395 8.71 13.68 -2.11
N LEU A 396 9.32 12.74 -2.79
CA LEU A 396 9.67 11.43 -2.26
C LEU A 396 11.17 11.43 -1.97
N ARG A 397 11.54 11.66 -0.71
CA ARG A 397 12.93 11.71 -0.28
C ARG A 397 13.51 10.34 0.02
N ASP A 398 14.81 10.26 0.03
CA ASP A 398 15.50 9.09 0.58
C ASP A 398 15.31 8.98 2.10
N GLY A 399 15.33 7.78 2.62
CA GLY A 399 15.24 7.50 4.04
C GLY A 399 13.91 6.89 4.50
N GLU A 400 13.79 6.79 5.80
CA GLU A 400 12.66 6.17 6.51
C GLU A 400 11.65 7.22 7.01
N HIS A 401 10.66 6.76 7.78
CA HIS A 401 9.59 7.55 8.37
C HIS A 401 10.01 8.83 9.12
N PRO A 402 11.06 8.85 9.98
CA PRO A 402 11.39 10.06 10.74
C PRO A 402 11.76 11.26 9.88
N THR A 403 11.25 12.43 10.24
CA THR A 403 11.60 13.72 9.62
C THR A 403 13.02 14.14 9.98
N THR A 404 13.74 14.71 9.02
CA THR A 404 15.08 15.26 9.20
C THR A 404 15.06 16.79 9.29
N ALA A 405 16.19 17.41 9.66
CA ALA A 405 16.32 18.87 9.66
C ALA A 405 16.20 19.46 8.24
N GLU A 406 16.67 18.74 7.23
CA GLU A 406 16.56 19.14 5.82
C GLU A 406 15.10 19.17 5.37
N ASP A 407 14.29 18.21 5.83
CA ASP A 407 12.87 18.18 5.51
C ASP A 407 12.16 19.45 6.00
N ILE A 408 12.50 19.91 7.20
CA ILE A 408 11.89 21.11 7.79
C ILE A 408 12.30 22.36 7.02
N GLU A 409 13.55 22.49 6.59
CA GLU A 409 13.98 23.58 5.72
C GLU A 409 13.23 23.54 4.38
N ASN A 410 13.04 22.36 3.80
CA ASN A 410 12.25 22.16 2.58
C ASN A 410 10.79 22.62 2.75
N PHE A 411 10.20 22.38 3.93
CA PHE A 411 8.84 22.85 4.24
C PHE A 411 8.77 24.38 4.21
N VAL A 412 9.73 25.04 4.82
CA VAL A 412 9.76 26.51 4.85
C VAL A 412 10.12 27.09 3.48
N ASP A 413 10.97 26.45 2.69
CA ASP A 413 11.26 26.83 1.29
C ASP A 413 9.99 26.80 0.43
N PHE A 414 9.18 25.75 0.56
CA PHE A 414 7.88 25.67 -0.09
C PHE A 414 6.96 26.81 0.33
N LEU A 415 6.84 27.07 1.65
CA LEU A 415 5.98 28.12 2.15
C LEU A 415 6.43 29.50 1.70
N ASP A 416 7.74 29.79 1.71
CA ASP A 416 8.27 31.04 1.18
C ASP A 416 7.93 31.23 -0.30
N SER A 417 7.97 30.14 -1.09
CA SER A 417 7.61 30.18 -2.52
C SER A 417 6.12 30.47 -2.72
N VAL A 418 5.23 29.71 -2.08
CA VAL A 418 3.77 29.85 -2.30
C VAL A 418 3.21 31.13 -1.70
N PHE A 419 3.85 31.69 -0.67
CA PHE A 419 3.48 32.96 -0.06
C PHE A 419 4.17 34.19 -0.69
N GLY A 420 4.98 33.96 -1.73
CA GLY A 420 5.66 35.02 -2.49
C GLY A 420 6.71 35.77 -1.67
N ARG A 421 7.34 35.14 -0.68
CA ARG A 421 8.39 35.71 0.16
C ARG A 421 9.78 35.52 -0.44
N LYS A 422 10.06 34.33 -0.92
CA LYS A 422 11.29 33.96 -1.63
C LYS A 422 11.00 32.84 -2.58
N HIS A 423 11.54 32.89 -3.78
CA HIS A 423 11.33 31.84 -4.77
C HIS A 423 12.35 30.72 -4.59
N PHE A 424 11.85 29.48 -4.54
CA PHE A 424 12.62 28.24 -4.63
C PHE A 424 12.10 27.39 -5.79
N PRO A 425 12.96 26.59 -6.44
CA PRO A 425 12.52 25.70 -7.51
C PRO A 425 11.46 24.70 -7.02
N LYS A 426 10.42 24.52 -7.80
CA LYS A 426 9.41 23.48 -7.53
C LYS A 426 10.09 22.12 -7.39
N ARG A 427 9.76 21.39 -6.34
CA ARG A 427 10.19 20.00 -6.16
C ARG A 427 9.13 19.08 -6.72
N GLU A 428 9.57 18.14 -7.53
CA GLU A 428 8.71 17.13 -8.14
C GLU A 428 9.52 15.85 -8.39
N THR A 429 9.52 14.99 -7.39
CA THR A 429 10.30 13.72 -7.39
C THR A 429 9.41 12.56 -7.81
N TRP A 430 9.66 12.00 -8.98
CA TRP A 430 8.95 10.85 -9.52
C TRP A 430 9.73 9.56 -9.29
N ILE A 431 9.01 8.46 -8.96
CA ILE A 431 9.57 7.10 -8.99
C ILE A 431 9.26 6.39 -10.31
N ASN A 432 8.09 6.66 -10.89
CA ASN A 432 7.64 6.04 -12.13
C ASN A 432 7.21 7.11 -13.15
N GLY A 433 8.13 7.46 -14.04
CA GLY A 433 7.85 8.39 -15.15
C GLY A 433 7.05 7.78 -16.30
N TYR A 434 6.58 6.53 -16.18
CA TYR A 434 5.88 5.82 -17.24
C TYR A 434 4.50 6.42 -17.54
N THR A 435 4.20 6.54 -18.84
CA THR A 435 2.85 6.68 -19.37
C THR A 435 2.76 5.85 -20.65
N PHE A 436 1.59 5.25 -20.91
CA PHE A 436 1.40 4.43 -22.13
C PHE A 436 1.67 5.20 -23.41
N GLU A 437 1.19 6.45 -23.52
CA GLU A 437 1.42 7.30 -24.69
C GLU A 437 2.90 7.70 -24.85
N GLY A 438 3.59 7.96 -23.74
CA GLY A 438 5.05 8.18 -23.73
C GLY A 438 5.81 6.96 -24.22
N TRP A 439 5.44 5.77 -23.76
CA TRP A 439 6.02 4.53 -24.21
C TRP A 439 5.76 4.24 -25.69
N LYS A 440 4.55 4.43 -26.18
CA LYS A 440 4.23 4.30 -27.63
C LYS A 440 5.13 5.18 -28.50
N LYS A 441 5.34 6.41 -28.06
CA LYS A 441 6.23 7.34 -28.76
C LYS A 441 7.69 6.88 -28.73
N LEU A 442 8.17 6.34 -27.61
CA LEU A 442 9.54 5.85 -27.47
C LEU A 442 9.77 4.56 -28.26
N SER A 443 8.86 3.60 -28.18
CA SER A 443 8.98 2.29 -28.82
C SER A 443 8.74 2.33 -30.33
N GLY A 444 7.94 3.30 -30.79
CA GLY A 444 7.45 3.37 -32.17
C GLY A 444 6.49 2.23 -32.53
N GLU A 445 6.00 1.49 -31.52
CA GLU A 445 5.10 0.36 -31.77
C GLU A 445 3.66 0.79 -31.99
N SER A 446 2.99 0.03 -32.87
CA SER A 446 1.56 0.17 -33.17
C SER A 446 0.99 -1.21 -33.47
N VAL A 447 -0.10 -1.55 -32.83
CA VAL A 447 -0.85 -2.80 -33.06
C VAL A 447 -2.31 -2.43 -33.26
N ASP A 448 -2.91 -2.95 -34.35
CA ASP A 448 -4.35 -2.86 -34.56
C ASP A 448 -5.03 -4.13 -34.00
N PRO A 449 -5.78 -4.03 -32.89
CA PRO A 449 -6.45 -5.20 -32.30
C PRO A 449 -7.48 -5.83 -33.25
N LYS A 450 -8.03 -5.08 -34.20
CA LYS A 450 -8.97 -5.60 -35.20
C LYS A 450 -8.33 -6.61 -36.17
N GLY A 451 -7.01 -6.64 -36.25
CA GLY A 451 -6.26 -7.65 -37.01
C GLY A 451 -6.20 -9.03 -36.31
N TYR A 452 -6.70 -9.12 -35.08
CA TYR A 452 -6.72 -10.36 -34.28
C TYR A 452 -8.16 -10.85 -34.13
N PRO A 453 -8.45 -12.14 -34.38
CA PRO A 453 -9.79 -12.68 -34.18
C PRO A 453 -10.11 -12.73 -32.67
N PRO A 454 -11.37 -12.47 -32.28
CA PRO A 454 -11.83 -12.75 -30.92
C PRO A 454 -11.57 -14.20 -30.54
N ARG A 455 -11.15 -14.43 -29.30
CA ARG A 455 -10.81 -15.75 -28.75
C ARG A 455 -11.51 -15.95 -27.42
N ALA A 456 -12.03 -17.16 -27.23
CA ALA A 456 -12.62 -17.57 -25.98
C ALA A 456 -11.61 -18.36 -25.12
N PRO A 457 -11.75 -18.37 -23.79
CA PRO A 457 -10.99 -19.29 -22.95
C PRO A 457 -11.08 -20.72 -23.48
N GLY A 458 -9.93 -21.40 -23.54
CA GLY A 458 -9.86 -22.78 -24.01
C GLY A 458 -9.86 -22.99 -25.54
N ASP A 459 -9.83 -21.96 -26.38
CA ASP A 459 -9.72 -22.11 -27.82
C ASP A 459 -8.47 -22.91 -28.26
N PHE A 460 -7.43 -22.93 -27.43
CA PHE A 460 -6.23 -23.76 -27.62
C PHE A 460 -6.51 -25.25 -27.46
N ASN A 461 -7.60 -25.67 -26.87
CA ASN A 461 -7.98 -27.08 -26.72
C ASN A 461 -8.42 -27.72 -28.04
N ARG A 462 -8.64 -26.93 -29.12
CA ARG A 462 -9.03 -27.42 -30.44
C ARG A 462 -7.78 -27.65 -31.30
N GLY A 463 -7.64 -28.82 -31.93
CA GLY A 463 -6.53 -29.17 -32.82
C GLY A 463 -5.29 -29.73 -32.13
N ASP A 464 -4.14 -29.64 -32.81
CA ASP A 464 -2.86 -30.18 -32.30
C ASP A 464 -2.27 -29.28 -31.20
N TRP A 465 -2.09 -29.86 -30.02
CA TRP A 465 -1.53 -29.16 -28.87
C TRP A 465 -0.04 -28.81 -29.07
N GLU A 466 0.76 -29.65 -29.67
CA GLU A 466 2.19 -29.36 -29.85
C GLU A 466 2.44 -28.18 -30.79
N GLU A 467 1.62 -28.06 -31.84
CA GLU A 467 1.66 -26.90 -32.73
C GLU A 467 1.25 -25.63 -31.97
N LYS A 468 0.18 -25.67 -31.17
CA LYS A 468 -0.31 -24.56 -30.39
C LYS A 468 0.65 -24.13 -29.27
N LYS A 469 1.28 -25.11 -28.60
CA LYS A 469 2.32 -24.85 -27.59
C LYS A 469 3.38 -23.87 -28.13
N ALA A 470 3.90 -24.13 -29.33
CA ALA A 470 4.89 -23.25 -29.95
C ALA A 470 4.34 -21.86 -30.28
N VAL A 471 3.08 -21.78 -30.69
CA VAL A 471 2.39 -20.49 -30.96
C VAL A 471 2.25 -19.69 -29.67
N ILE A 472 1.73 -20.29 -28.59
CA ILE A 472 1.53 -19.62 -27.30
C ILE A 472 2.87 -19.14 -26.74
N GLN A 473 3.93 -19.94 -26.80
CA GLN A 473 5.27 -19.52 -26.36
C GLN A 473 5.78 -18.28 -27.13
N ARG A 474 5.51 -18.20 -28.44
CA ARG A 474 5.85 -16.99 -29.23
C ARG A 474 5.03 -15.78 -28.80
N GLN A 475 3.74 -15.97 -28.52
CA GLN A 475 2.84 -14.91 -28.05
C GLN A 475 3.24 -14.37 -26.68
N ILE A 476 3.63 -15.25 -25.73
CA ILE A 476 4.21 -14.84 -24.45
C ILE A 476 5.47 -14.02 -24.66
N ARG A 477 6.42 -14.48 -25.48
CA ARG A 477 7.65 -13.74 -25.76
C ARG A 477 7.35 -12.39 -26.42
N TRP A 478 6.36 -12.33 -27.33
CA TRP A 478 5.90 -11.08 -27.91
C TRP A 478 5.38 -10.12 -26.83
N ALA A 479 4.54 -10.56 -25.90
CA ALA A 479 4.03 -9.71 -24.82
C ALA A 479 5.14 -9.23 -23.87
N LEU A 480 6.10 -10.11 -23.54
CA LEU A 480 7.25 -9.78 -22.72
C LEU A 480 8.23 -8.83 -23.39
N GLY A 481 8.15 -8.71 -24.72
CA GLY A 481 8.96 -7.78 -25.50
C GLY A 481 10.30 -8.32 -25.96
N ASP A 482 11.05 -7.46 -26.64
CA ASP A 482 12.31 -7.82 -27.30
C ASP A 482 13.45 -7.74 -26.27
N GLU A 483 13.78 -8.88 -25.66
CA GLU A 483 14.94 -8.97 -24.77
C GLU A 483 16.22 -8.60 -25.53
N PRO A 484 17.03 -7.63 -25.05
CA PRO A 484 18.28 -7.28 -25.69
C PRO A 484 19.21 -8.49 -25.77
N ALA A 485 19.94 -8.62 -26.87
CA ALA A 485 20.95 -9.68 -26.99
C ALA A 485 21.97 -9.53 -25.84
N GLY A 486 21.96 -10.49 -24.94
CA GLY A 486 22.68 -10.42 -23.68
C GLY A 486 24.08 -11.06 -23.74
N ILE A 487 24.97 -10.55 -22.91
CA ILE A 487 26.19 -11.24 -22.50
C ILE A 487 25.75 -12.33 -21.51
N ARG A 488 26.31 -13.53 -21.64
CA ARG A 488 26.10 -14.56 -20.61
C ARG A 488 26.85 -14.14 -19.35
N PHE A 489 26.09 -14.04 -18.24
CA PHE A 489 26.68 -13.72 -16.96
C PHE A 489 27.44 -14.92 -16.39
N PRO A 490 28.58 -14.70 -15.70
CA PRO A 490 29.23 -15.78 -15.02
C PRO A 490 28.35 -16.37 -13.93
N VAL A 491 28.32 -17.71 -13.88
CA VAL A 491 27.60 -18.45 -12.82
C VAL A 491 28.64 -18.94 -11.82
N TYR A 492 28.45 -18.61 -10.56
CA TYR A 492 29.34 -19.02 -9.48
C TYR A 492 28.87 -20.34 -8.89
N HIS A 493 29.74 -21.36 -8.93
CA HIS A 493 29.45 -22.70 -8.41
C HIS A 493 29.62 -22.83 -6.89
N ARG A 494 29.98 -21.76 -6.21
CA ARG A 494 30.19 -21.70 -4.75
C ARG A 494 29.72 -20.34 -4.23
N LEU A 495 29.11 -20.35 -3.06
CA LEU A 495 28.89 -19.12 -2.30
C LEU A 495 30.25 -18.58 -1.83
N ASP A 496 30.51 -17.30 -2.03
CA ASP A 496 31.72 -16.66 -1.52
C ASP A 496 31.49 -16.28 -0.05
N GLU A 497 32.12 -17.03 0.87
CA GLU A 497 32.05 -16.77 2.31
C GLU A 497 32.60 -15.39 2.71
N ARG A 498 33.36 -14.75 1.83
CA ARG A 498 33.88 -13.40 2.04
C ARG A 498 32.91 -12.28 1.68
N VAL A 499 31.83 -12.59 1.00
CA VAL A 499 30.74 -11.63 0.80
C VAL A 499 29.92 -11.61 2.07
N SER A 500 30.40 -10.86 3.05
CA SER A 500 29.58 -10.48 4.20
C SER A 500 28.25 -9.92 3.67
N PRO A 501 27.11 -10.28 4.24
CA PRO A 501 25.84 -9.59 3.94
C PRO A 501 26.18 -8.11 3.99
N SER A 502 25.96 -7.38 2.90
CA SER A 502 26.39 -5.99 2.87
C SER A 502 25.72 -5.27 4.06
N ASP A 503 26.50 -4.92 5.08
CA ASP A 503 26.11 -4.02 6.17
C ASP A 503 25.87 -2.60 5.63
N GLY A 504 25.60 -2.49 4.33
CA GLY A 504 25.26 -1.25 3.67
C GLY A 504 23.99 -0.64 4.28
N TRP A 505 23.88 0.67 4.23
CA TRP A 505 22.72 1.41 4.70
C TRP A 505 21.39 0.85 4.18
N LEU A 506 21.36 0.25 2.98
CA LEU A 506 20.21 -0.44 2.41
C LEU A 506 19.83 -1.70 3.21
N ALA A 507 20.81 -2.49 3.65
CA ALA A 507 20.54 -3.65 4.51
C ALA A 507 20.02 -3.25 5.89
N GLN A 508 20.45 -2.09 6.41
CA GLN A 508 19.89 -1.52 7.64
C GLN A 508 18.48 -0.99 7.44
N LEU A 509 18.19 -0.36 6.29
CA LEU A 509 16.87 0.15 5.91
C LEU A 509 15.82 -0.95 5.75
N PHE A 510 16.18 -2.01 5.04
CA PHE A 510 15.24 -3.09 4.70
C PHE A 510 15.31 -4.30 5.62
N GLY A 511 16.14 -4.21 6.70
CA GLY A 511 16.29 -5.31 7.67
C GLY A 511 16.86 -6.60 7.08
N ARG A 512 17.63 -6.51 6.01
CA ARG A 512 18.21 -7.66 5.29
C ARG A 512 19.62 -8.02 5.77
N PRO A 513 19.98 -9.29 5.68
CA PRO A 513 19.11 -10.43 5.45
C PRO A 513 18.16 -10.68 6.63
N LEU A 514 17.01 -11.27 6.35
CA LEU A 514 16.06 -11.67 7.38
C LEU A 514 16.71 -12.72 8.29
N LYS A 515 16.50 -12.60 9.59
CA LYS A 515 17.07 -13.53 10.61
C LYS A 515 15.94 -14.25 11.33
N ALA A 516 16.04 -15.56 11.36
CA ALA A 516 15.19 -16.42 12.18
C ALA A 516 16.05 -17.52 12.82
N PRO A 517 15.67 -18.06 13.98
CA PRO A 517 16.35 -19.23 14.55
C PRO A 517 16.33 -20.40 13.56
N GLY A 518 17.46 -21.11 13.42
CA GLY A 518 17.60 -22.23 12.51
C GLY A 518 17.74 -21.86 11.04
N MET A 519 17.90 -20.58 10.70
CA MET A 519 18.01 -20.10 9.33
C MET A 519 19.32 -19.33 9.11
N ALA A 520 20.12 -19.78 8.16
CA ALA A 520 21.25 -19.05 7.60
C ALA A 520 20.84 -18.31 6.32
N SER A 521 21.61 -17.33 5.93
CA SER A 521 21.45 -16.64 4.65
C SER A 521 22.78 -16.33 3.99
N ALA A 522 22.79 -16.33 2.64
CA ALA A 522 23.95 -15.93 1.85
C ALA A 522 23.52 -15.16 0.61
N PRO A 523 24.26 -14.12 0.18
CA PRO A 523 23.99 -13.43 -1.07
C PRO A 523 24.43 -14.29 -2.25
N VAL A 524 23.60 -14.29 -3.32
CA VAL A 524 23.90 -14.94 -4.59
C VAL A 524 23.89 -13.88 -5.68
N PRO A 525 25.06 -13.59 -6.31
CA PRO A 525 25.09 -12.70 -7.45
C PRO A 525 24.51 -13.39 -8.69
N PHE A 526 23.75 -12.64 -9.48
CA PHE A 526 23.13 -13.14 -10.71
C PHE A 526 22.87 -12.01 -11.72
N GLY A 527 22.58 -12.39 -12.95
CA GLY A 527 22.14 -11.45 -13.99
C GLY A 527 23.03 -10.22 -14.16
N ASP A 528 22.43 -9.06 -14.28
CA ASP A 528 23.10 -7.76 -14.50
C ASP A 528 23.69 -7.20 -13.19
N ASP A 529 24.60 -7.93 -12.56
CA ASP A 529 25.20 -7.58 -11.24
C ASP A 529 24.14 -7.41 -10.13
N LEU A 530 23.08 -8.22 -10.21
CA LEU A 530 22.06 -8.27 -9.20
C LEU A 530 22.45 -9.21 -8.07
N LYS A 531 21.77 -9.05 -6.93
CA LYS A 531 21.93 -9.93 -5.76
C LYS A 531 20.59 -10.47 -5.32
N ALA A 532 20.54 -11.78 -5.15
CA ALA A 532 19.46 -12.47 -4.44
C ALA A 532 19.97 -12.85 -3.05
N ASP A 533 19.04 -13.01 -2.11
CA ASP A 533 19.32 -13.64 -0.83
C ASP A 533 18.84 -15.10 -0.85
N LEU A 534 19.73 -15.99 -0.48
CA LEU A 534 19.46 -17.41 -0.34
C LEU A 534 19.33 -17.75 1.13
N TYR A 535 18.18 -18.26 1.54
CA TYR A 535 17.86 -18.67 2.91
C TYR A 535 17.85 -20.19 2.99
N TYR A 536 18.50 -20.77 4.01
CA TYR A 536 18.65 -22.22 4.12
C TYR A 536 18.79 -22.64 5.60
N PRO A 537 18.59 -23.93 5.94
CA PRO A 537 18.83 -24.40 7.29
C PRO A 537 20.26 -24.15 7.76
N ASP A 538 20.45 -23.58 8.95
CA ASP A 538 21.77 -23.15 9.46
C ASP A 538 22.76 -24.28 9.77
N TYR A 539 22.29 -25.53 9.75
CA TYR A 539 23.11 -26.73 9.90
C TYR A 539 23.61 -27.31 8.55
N GLU A 540 23.26 -26.68 7.41
CA GLU A 540 23.64 -27.15 6.08
C GLU A 540 24.80 -26.32 5.51
N ASP A 541 25.72 -27.00 4.83
CA ASP A 541 26.77 -26.37 4.01
C ASP A 541 26.42 -26.52 2.51
N LEU A 542 25.94 -25.44 1.92
CA LEU A 542 25.51 -25.43 0.52
C LEU A 542 26.66 -25.64 -0.47
N ASN A 543 27.89 -25.37 -0.07
CA ASN A 543 29.10 -25.58 -0.89
C ASN A 543 29.63 -27.03 -0.82
N ASN A 544 29.43 -27.70 0.34
CA ASN A 544 29.91 -29.05 0.60
C ASN A 544 28.82 -29.92 1.22
N PRO A 545 27.74 -30.22 0.48
CA PRO A 545 26.64 -31.01 1.02
C PRO A 545 27.10 -32.42 1.40
N ILE A 546 26.42 -33.03 2.38
CA ILE A 546 26.62 -34.44 2.70
C ILE A 546 26.39 -35.28 1.44
N ALA A 547 27.28 -36.25 1.17
CA ALA A 547 27.24 -37.05 -0.05
C ALA A 547 25.85 -37.67 -0.26
N GLY A 548 25.25 -37.41 -1.42
CA GLY A 548 23.93 -37.90 -1.80
C GLY A 548 22.73 -37.12 -1.23
N TYR A 549 22.95 -36.10 -0.38
CA TYR A 549 21.89 -35.26 0.13
C TYR A 549 21.78 -33.94 -0.69
N ARG A 550 20.59 -33.64 -1.16
CA ARG A 550 20.28 -32.44 -1.95
C ARG A 550 18.98 -31.81 -1.43
N LEU A 551 18.95 -30.49 -1.40
CA LEU A 551 17.85 -29.69 -0.89
C LEU A 551 16.96 -29.16 -2.01
N PRO A 552 15.64 -29.19 -1.83
CA PRO A 552 14.73 -28.55 -2.79
C PRO A 552 14.92 -27.04 -2.78
N LEU A 553 14.91 -26.42 -3.97
CA LEU A 553 14.97 -24.99 -4.16
C LEU A 553 13.56 -24.40 -4.33
N LEU A 554 13.26 -23.32 -3.63
CA LEU A 554 12.02 -22.57 -3.77
C LEU A 554 12.35 -21.11 -4.16
N LEU A 555 11.83 -20.66 -5.30
CA LEU A 555 11.85 -19.28 -5.72
C LEU A 555 10.66 -18.57 -5.06
N TRP A 556 10.92 -17.59 -4.19
CA TRP A 556 9.91 -16.71 -3.64
C TRP A 556 9.78 -15.44 -4.47
N LEU A 557 8.61 -15.19 -5.05
CA LEU A 557 8.32 -14.05 -5.90
C LEU A 557 7.31 -13.13 -5.22
N HIS A 558 7.73 -11.90 -4.93
CA HIS A 558 6.99 -10.95 -4.10
C HIS A 558 5.85 -10.26 -4.86
N PRO A 559 4.82 -9.71 -4.15
CA PRO A 559 3.74 -8.94 -4.75
C PRO A 559 4.18 -7.51 -5.15
N PHE A 560 3.24 -6.56 -5.28
CA PHE A 560 3.53 -5.16 -5.63
C PHE A 560 4.18 -4.36 -4.48
N ALA A 561 5.20 -4.90 -3.87
CA ALA A 561 5.89 -4.36 -2.70
C ALA A 561 6.86 -3.22 -3.07
N TYR A 562 6.34 -2.07 -3.49
CA TYR A 562 7.14 -0.96 -4.01
C TYR A 562 8.24 -0.48 -3.07
N CYS A 563 7.96 -0.29 -1.77
CA CYS A 563 8.94 0.18 -0.80
C CYS A 563 9.88 -0.92 -0.30
N THR A 564 9.33 -2.11 -0.06
CA THR A 564 9.99 -3.11 0.78
C THR A 564 10.52 -4.31 -0.01
N GLY A 565 10.12 -4.42 -1.29
CA GLY A 565 10.48 -5.59 -2.09
C GLY A 565 10.01 -6.89 -1.43
N TYR A 566 10.85 -7.91 -1.44
CA TYR A 566 10.48 -9.22 -0.90
C TYR A 566 10.56 -9.32 0.64
N SER A 567 11.07 -8.33 1.36
CA SER A 567 11.57 -8.49 2.73
C SER A 567 10.61 -8.12 3.86
N ARG A 568 9.55 -7.35 3.58
CA ARG A 568 8.62 -6.98 4.66
C ARG A 568 7.77 -8.18 5.09
N ASP A 569 7.64 -8.37 6.40
CA ASP A 569 6.77 -9.37 7.05
C ASP A 569 6.97 -10.83 6.62
N LEU A 570 7.98 -11.09 5.80
CA LEU A 570 8.27 -12.44 5.27
C LEU A 570 9.14 -13.30 6.19
N GLY A 571 9.73 -12.73 7.24
CA GLY A 571 10.58 -13.49 8.16
C GLY A 571 9.93 -14.77 8.68
N PRO A 572 8.71 -14.74 9.21
CA PRO A 572 8.01 -15.96 9.64
C PRO A 572 7.70 -16.93 8.49
N THR A 573 7.32 -16.42 7.32
CA THR A 573 7.03 -17.22 6.13
C THR A 573 8.27 -17.94 5.62
N LEU A 574 9.39 -17.20 5.43
CA LEU A 574 10.66 -17.78 5.00
C LEU A 574 11.22 -18.74 6.04
N GLY A 575 11.15 -18.39 7.34
CA GLY A 575 11.54 -19.26 8.42
C GLY A 575 10.76 -20.57 8.46
N SER A 576 9.45 -20.54 8.16
CA SER A 576 8.62 -21.74 8.05
C SER A 576 9.02 -22.63 6.88
N LEU A 577 9.33 -22.04 5.72
CA LEU A 577 9.79 -22.77 4.54
C LEU A 577 11.17 -23.40 4.76
N VAL A 578 12.11 -22.64 5.32
CA VAL A 578 13.45 -23.13 5.66
C VAL A 578 13.37 -24.23 6.73
N GLY A 579 12.52 -24.05 7.76
CA GLY A 579 12.28 -25.07 8.77
C GLY A 579 11.68 -26.38 8.23
N ARG A 580 11.03 -26.32 7.07
CA ARG A 580 10.57 -27.48 6.28
C ARG A 580 11.69 -28.06 5.39
N GLY A 581 12.91 -27.50 5.42
CA GLY A 581 14.08 -27.98 4.68
C GLY A 581 14.15 -27.49 3.22
N PHE A 582 13.48 -26.39 2.87
CA PHE A 582 13.69 -25.71 1.60
C PHE A 582 14.88 -24.76 1.66
N VAL A 583 15.59 -24.68 0.56
CA VAL A 583 16.44 -23.52 0.26
C VAL A 583 15.59 -22.49 -0.46
N VAL A 584 15.45 -21.30 0.08
CA VAL A 584 14.57 -20.26 -0.46
C VAL A 584 15.40 -19.15 -1.09
N LEU A 585 15.21 -18.89 -2.38
CA LEU A 585 15.82 -17.80 -3.13
C LEU A 585 14.81 -16.66 -3.25
N ALA A 586 15.20 -15.47 -2.81
CA ALA A 586 14.38 -14.27 -2.87
C ALA A 586 15.17 -13.04 -3.30
N PHE A 587 14.58 -12.19 -4.13
CA PHE A 587 15.21 -10.96 -4.62
C PHE A 587 14.14 -9.93 -5.02
N ASP A 588 14.54 -8.65 -5.13
CA ASP A 588 13.65 -7.61 -5.59
C ASP A 588 13.51 -7.62 -7.11
N GLN A 589 12.27 -7.63 -7.57
CA GLN A 589 11.97 -7.41 -8.98
C GLN A 589 12.27 -5.95 -9.37
N ILE A 590 12.54 -5.71 -10.66
CA ILE A 590 12.75 -4.34 -11.17
C ILE A 590 11.52 -3.46 -10.86
N GLY A 591 11.76 -2.26 -10.33
CA GLY A 591 10.70 -1.33 -9.93
C GLY A 591 10.21 -1.49 -8.49
N PHE A 592 10.82 -2.41 -7.71
CA PHE A 592 10.41 -2.69 -6.33
C PHE A 592 11.61 -2.75 -5.37
N GLY A 593 11.36 -2.46 -4.11
CA GLY A 593 12.36 -2.53 -3.05
C GLY A 593 13.63 -1.74 -3.35
N THR A 594 14.76 -2.39 -3.28
CA THR A 594 16.09 -1.77 -3.61
C THR A 594 16.19 -1.33 -5.07
N ARG A 595 15.31 -1.83 -5.94
CA ARG A 595 15.28 -1.55 -7.37
C ARG A 595 14.13 -0.63 -7.80
N VAL A 596 13.44 0.03 -6.87
CA VAL A 596 12.27 0.89 -7.16
C VAL A 596 12.61 1.96 -8.21
N ARG A 597 13.80 2.57 -8.13
CA ARG A 597 14.22 3.60 -9.08
C ARG A 597 14.63 3.07 -10.45
N SER A 598 14.95 1.77 -10.55
CA SER A 598 15.42 1.18 -11.82
C SER A 598 14.34 1.16 -12.91
N ALA A 599 13.07 1.22 -12.54
CA ALA A 599 11.97 1.29 -13.50
C ALA A 599 11.82 2.66 -14.17
N ARG A 600 12.28 3.75 -13.51
CA ARG A 600 12.05 5.14 -13.96
C ARG A 600 12.53 5.40 -15.40
N GLU A 601 13.71 4.91 -15.73
CA GLU A 601 14.34 5.12 -17.04
C GLU A 601 14.37 3.85 -17.89
N PHE A 602 13.68 2.79 -17.46
CA PHE A 602 13.76 1.50 -18.11
C PHE A 602 13.36 1.57 -19.58
N TYR A 603 12.23 2.18 -19.88
CA TYR A 603 11.71 2.29 -21.25
C TYR A 603 12.48 3.29 -22.13
N GLN A 604 13.22 4.22 -21.54
CA GLN A 604 14.16 5.08 -22.29
C GLN A 604 15.35 4.27 -22.82
N ARG A 605 15.79 3.26 -22.01
CA ARG A 605 16.91 2.38 -22.36
C ARG A 605 16.47 1.20 -23.23
N TYR A 606 15.30 0.62 -22.91
CA TYR A 606 14.77 -0.59 -23.52
C TYR A 606 13.32 -0.41 -23.94
N PRO A 607 13.05 0.42 -24.97
CA PRO A 607 11.67 0.82 -25.30
C PRO A 607 10.79 -0.35 -25.77
N ARG A 608 11.38 -1.45 -26.28
CA ARG A 608 10.65 -2.61 -26.81
C ARG A 608 10.68 -3.83 -25.89
N TRP A 609 11.35 -3.76 -24.74
CA TRP A 609 11.35 -4.80 -23.71
C TRP A 609 10.44 -4.38 -22.54
N SER A 610 9.62 -5.28 -22.05
CA SER A 610 8.71 -4.94 -20.95
C SER A 610 9.34 -5.12 -19.57
N LEU A 611 8.84 -4.42 -18.56
CA LEU A 611 9.24 -4.65 -17.16
C LEU A 611 8.96 -6.11 -16.76
N MET A 612 7.80 -6.68 -17.16
CA MET A 612 7.49 -8.09 -16.93
C MET A 612 8.49 -9.01 -17.63
N GLY A 613 8.92 -8.66 -18.85
CA GLY A 613 9.97 -9.39 -19.56
C GLY A 613 11.28 -9.40 -18.78
N LYS A 614 11.68 -8.25 -18.22
CA LYS A 614 12.87 -8.17 -17.35
C LYS A 614 12.73 -9.00 -16.09
N MET A 615 11.55 -9.00 -15.45
CA MET A 615 11.27 -9.82 -14.26
C MET A 615 11.41 -11.32 -14.55
N VAL A 616 10.87 -11.78 -15.67
CA VAL A 616 11.00 -13.18 -16.10
C VAL A 616 12.46 -13.54 -16.40
N THR A 617 13.19 -12.67 -17.10
CA THR A 617 14.61 -12.86 -17.40
C THR A 617 15.46 -12.88 -16.13
N ASP A 618 15.23 -11.95 -15.19
CA ASP A 618 15.92 -11.89 -13.90
C ASP A 618 15.63 -13.16 -13.06
N THR A 619 14.40 -13.66 -13.08
CA THR A 619 14.01 -14.89 -12.36
C THR A 619 14.75 -16.10 -12.95
N ARG A 620 14.90 -16.19 -14.27
CA ARG A 620 15.66 -17.27 -14.92
C ARG A 620 17.16 -17.16 -14.62
N ALA A 621 17.72 -15.96 -14.62
CA ALA A 621 19.12 -15.74 -14.25
C ALA A 621 19.40 -16.07 -12.77
N ALA A 622 18.48 -15.76 -11.87
CA ALA A 622 18.59 -16.14 -10.46
C ALA A 622 18.51 -17.67 -10.29
N LEU A 623 17.66 -18.33 -11.07
CA LEU A 623 17.56 -19.78 -11.12
C LEU A 623 18.87 -20.41 -11.66
N ASP A 624 19.50 -19.84 -12.70
CA ASP A 624 20.81 -20.28 -13.21
C ASP A 624 21.86 -20.26 -12.09
N ALA A 625 21.94 -19.15 -11.35
CA ALA A 625 22.90 -18.97 -10.27
C ALA A 625 22.66 -19.95 -9.10
N ALA A 626 21.41 -20.11 -8.65
CA ALA A 626 21.11 -21.03 -7.55
C ALA A 626 21.27 -22.50 -7.94
N SER A 627 20.89 -22.88 -9.18
CA SER A 627 21.01 -24.25 -9.68
C SER A 627 22.47 -24.72 -9.84
N ALA A 628 23.42 -23.80 -9.86
CA ALA A 628 24.85 -24.14 -9.93
C ALA A 628 25.44 -24.62 -8.58
N LEU A 629 24.73 -24.39 -7.46
CA LEU A 629 25.19 -24.77 -6.14
C LEU A 629 25.10 -26.29 -5.94
N PRO A 630 26.13 -26.96 -5.39
CA PRO A 630 26.19 -28.39 -5.26
C PRO A 630 25.07 -29.02 -4.40
N ALA A 631 24.56 -28.26 -3.44
CA ALA A 631 23.51 -28.73 -2.51
C ALA A 631 22.10 -28.69 -3.10
N ILE A 632 21.88 -28.09 -4.26
CA ILE A 632 20.53 -27.94 -4.84
C ILE A 632 20.13 -29.18 -5.61
N ASP A 633 18.89 -29.62 -5.39
CA ASP A 633 18.25 -30.68 -6.16
C ASP A 633 17.55 -30.11 -7.40
N LEU A 634 18.09 -30.42 -8.58
CA LEU A 634 17.59 -29.91 -9.85
C LEU A 634 16.22 -30.49 -10.25
N GLU A 635 15.82 -31.62 -9.64
CA GLU A 635 14.52 -32.23 -9.86
C GLU A 635 13.45 -31.69 -8.88
N ARG A 636 13.82 -30.89 -7.89
CA ARG A 636 12.93 -30.31 -6.89
C ARG A 636 13.10 -28.79 -6.82
N ILE A 637 12.82 -28.12 -7.94
CA ILE A 637 12.82 -26.65 -8.05
C ILE A 637 11.39 -26.16 -8.19
N TYR A 638 10.96 -25.30 -7.27
CA TYR A 638 9.59 -24.79 -7.19
C TYR A 638 9.55 -23.28 -7.22
N ALA A 639 8.45 -22.72 -7.73
CA ALA A 639 8.18 -21.28 -7.68
C ALA A 639 6.90 -21.03 -6.90
N VAL A 640 6.92 -20.10 -5.97
CA VAL A 640 5.76 -19.60 -5.23
C VAL A 640 5.71 -18.09 -5.34
N GLY A 641 4.59 -17.55 -5.77
CA GLY A 641 4.42 -16.13 -5.91
C GLY A 641 3.04 -15.62 -5.47
N TYR A 642 3.02 -14.43 -4.90
CA TYR A 642 1.81 -13.73 -4.51
C TYR A 642 1.55 -12.54 -5.44
N ALA A 643 0.30 -12.36 -5.89
CA ALA A 643 -0.13 -11.30 -6.80
C ALA A 643 0.82 -11.17 -8.03
N LEU A 644 1.56 -10.08 -8.18
CA LEU A 644 2.57 -9.89 -9.23
C LEU A 644 3.54 -11.10 -9.31
N GLY A 645 4.04 -11.56 -8.16
CA GLY A 645 4.95 -12.69 -8.10
C GLY A 645 4.34 -13.99 -8.64
N GLY A 646 3.05 -14.21 -8.45
CA GLY A 646 2.33 -15.35 -9.03
C GLY A 646 2.33 -15.32 -10.56
N LYS A 647 2.15 -14.15 -11.15
CA LYS A 647 2.20 -13.94 -12.61
C LYS A 647 3.61 -14.16 -13.17
N VAL A 648 4.63 -13.58 -12.51
CA VAL A 648 6.03 -13.81 -12.87
C VAL A 648 6.37 -15.30 -12.79
N GLY A 649 5.91 -15.98 -11.74
CA GLY A 649 6.11 -17.42 -11.54
C GLY A 649 5.49 -18.26 -12.65
N LEU A 650 4.22 -18.01 -13.00
CA LEU A 650 3.53 -18.72 -14.09
C LEU A 650 4.21 -18.47 -15.45
N LEU A 651 4.51 -17.23 -15.80
CA LEU A 651 5.18 -16.88 -17.05
C LEU A 651 6.58 -17.51 -17.13
N THR A 652 7.32 -17.51 -16.01
CA THR A 652 8.64 -18.14 -15.96
C THR A 652 8.53 -19.65 -16.10
N ALA A 653 7.61 -20.32 -15.39
CA ALA A 653 7.38 -21.74 -15.47
C ALA A 653 6.93 -22.19 -16.88
N ALA A 654 6.13 -21.38 -17.57
CA ALA A 654 5.71 -21.64 -18.96
C ALA A 654 6.89 -21.61 -19.96
N LEU A 655 7.95 -20.86 -19.65
CA LEU A 655 9.13 -20.67 -20.50
C LEU A 655 10.40 -21.43 -20.05
N ASP A 656 10.38 -21.98 -18.82
CA ASP A 656 11.53 -22.68 -18.22
C ASP A 656 11.10 -23.96 -17.51
N GLU A 657 11.43 -25.10 -18.10
CA GLU A 657 10.99 -26.43 -17.63
C GLU A 657 11.77 -26.91 -16.37
N ARG A 658 12.80 -26.17 -15.94
CA ARG A 658 13.50 -26.45 -14.67
C ARG A 658 12.61 -26.21 -13.45
N ILE A 659 11.63 -25.30 -13.55
CA ILE A 659 10.61 -25.14 -12.51
C ILE A 659 9.67 -26.33 -12.57
N LYS A 660 9.77 -27.21 -11.58
CA LYS A 660 9.04 -28.49 -11.51
C LYS A 660 7.63 -28.33 -10.97
N ALA A 661 7.35 -27.28 -10.21
CA ALA A 661 6.00 -26.95 -9.76
C ALA A 661 5.87 -25.43 -9.49
N VAL A 662 4.66 -24.89 -9.63
CA VAL A 662 4.38 -23.48 -9.42
C VAL A 662 3.11 -23.26 -8.63
N ALA A 663 3.15 -22.37 -7.61
CA ALA A 663 1.97 -21.88 -6.91
C ALA A 663 1.79 -20.38 -7.17
N ALA A 664 0.62 -20.00 -7.66
CA ALA A 664 0.21 -18.62 -7.88
C ALA A 664 -0.93 -18.26 -6.91
N ILE A 665 -0.63 -17.42 -5.93
CA ILE A 665 -1.57 -16.95 -4.93
C ILE A 665 -2.08 -15.56 -5.38
N CYS A 666 -3.39 -15.42 -5.64
CA CYS A 666 -3.98 -14.18 -6.17
C CYS A 666 -3.23 -13.63 -7.40
N GLY A 667 -2.58 -14.53 -8.16
CA GLY A 667 -1.68 -14.20 -9.26
C GLY A 667 -2.10 -14.81 -10.60
N PHE A 668 -3.35 -15.18 -10.72
CA PHE A 668 -3.95 -15.70 -11.96
C PHE A 668 -5.08 -14.77 -12.39
N ASP A 669 -4.93 -14.12 -13.53
CA ASP A 669 -5.84 -13.09 -13.98
C ASP A 669 -6.32 -13.32 -15.41
N PRO A 670 -7.60 -13.72 -15.61
CA PRO A 670 -8.20 -13.90 -16.92
C PRO A 670 -8.27 -12.60 -17.71
N LEU A 671 -7.31 -12.35 -18.61
CA LEU A 671 -7.18 -11.08 -19.32
C LEU A 671 -8.23 -10.86 -20.41
N ARG A 672 -8.62 -11.94 -21.14
CA ARG A 672 -9.68 -11.85 -22.18
C ARG A 672 -11.06 -11.65 -21.58
N LEU A 673 -11.26 -12.00 -20.32
CA LEU A 673 -12.48 -11.77 -19.56
C LEU A 673 -12.43 -10.47 -18.75
N ASP A 674 -11.39 -9.65 -18.98
CA ASP A 674 -11.23 -8.39 -18.30
C ASP A 674 -12.38 -7.41 -18.64
N SER A 675 -12.63 -6.51 -17.69
CA SER A 675 -13.60 -5.44 -17.85
C SER A 675 -13.10 -4.19 -17.13
N GLN A 676 -13.60 -3.04 -17.49
CA GLN A 676 -13.26 -1.79 -16.82
C GLN A 676 -13.59 -1.79 -15.30
N ALA A 677 -14.35 -2.78 -14.85
CA ALA A 677 -14.75 -2.93 -13.44
C ALA A 677 -13.71 -3.66 -12.57
N LYS A 678 -12.59 -4.15 -13.12
CA LYS A 678 -11.65 -5.02 -12.38
C LYS A 678 -10.60 -4.32 -11.49
N GLY A 679 -10.47 -3.03 -11.49
CA GLY A 679 -9.54 -2.35 -10.58
C GLY A 679 -8.09 -2.33 -11.03
N VAL A 680 -7.15 -2.66 -10.13
CA VAL A 680 -5.71 -2.46 -10.33
C VAL A 680 -4.99 -3.62 -11.00
N GLU A 681 -5.67 -4.70 -11.31
CA GLU A 681 -5.14 -5.84 -12.05
C GLU A 681 -5.97 -6.11 -13.30
N GLY A 682 -5.35 -6.13 -14.46
CA GLY A 682 -5.97 -6.35 -15.76
C GLY A 682 -5.18 -5.71 -16.88
N VAL A 683 -5.74 -5.74 -18.07
CA VAL A 683 -5.08 -5.25 -19.30
C VAL A 683 -4.65 -3.79 -19.20
N ARG A 684 -5.56 -2.92 -18.74
CA ARG A 684 -5.26 -1.49 -18.59
C ARG A 684 -4.25 -1.22 -17.48
N GLN A 685 -4.36 -1.94 -16.37
CA GLN A 685 -3.47 -1.76 -15.23
C GLN A 685 -2.05 -2.19 -15.58
N TYR A 686 -1.88 -3.34 -16.23
CA TYR A 686 -0.54 -3.77 -16.66
C TYR A 686 0.07 -2.90 -17.73
N SER A 687 -0.74 -2.35 -18.61
CA SER A 687 -0.25 -1.54 -19.73
C SER A 687 -0.18 -0.05 -19.42
N HIS A 688 -1.22 0.56 -18.85
CA HIS A 688 -1.32 2.01 -18.65
C HIS A 688 -0.88 2.46 -17.27
N LEU A 689 -1.24 1.70 -16.22
CA LEU A 689 -1.00 2.12 -14.84
C LEU A 689 0.42 1.75 -14.37
N HIS A 690 0.74 0.45 -14.37
CA HIS A 690 2.02 -0.05 -13.88
C HIS A 690 3.12 -0.08 -14.94
N GLY A 691 2.75 -0.07 -16.21
CA GLY A 691 3.70 -0.22 -17.31
C GLY A 691 4.42 -1.57 -17.32
N LEU A 692 3.80 -2.64 -16.82
CA LEU A 692 4.41 -3.98 -16.74
C LEU A 692 4.50 -4.66 -18.09
N ILE A 693 3.42 -4.60 -18.88
CA ILE A 693 3.31 -5.19 -20.21
C ILE A 693 2.64 -4.19 -21.14
N PRO A 694 3.37 -3.17 -21.64
CA PRO A 694 2.76 -2.10 -22.44
C PRO A 694 2.01 -2.58 -23.69
N ARG A 695 2.49 -3.65 -24.37
CA ARG A 695 1.86 -4.19 -25.58
C ARG A 695 0.40 -4.61 -25.39
N LEU A 696 -0.01 -5.00 -24.18
CA LEU A 696 -1.41 -5.30 -23.87
C LEU A 696 -2.31 -4.06 -24.03
N GLY A 697 -1.76 -2.85 -23.85
CA GLY A 697 -2.53 -1.61 -23.93
C GLY A 697 -3.14 -1.31 -25.31
N PHE A 698 -2.61 -1.91 -26.37
CA PHE A 698 -3.24 -1.82 -27.70
C PHE A 698 -4.59 -2.54 -27.77
N PHE A 699 -4.83 -3.49 -26.87
CA PHE A 699 -6.05 -4.30 -26.81
C PHE A 699 -7.07 -3.81 -25.78
N ALA A 700 -6.78 -2.71 -25.06
CA ALA A 700 -7.71 -2.15 -24.09
C ALA A 700 -9.03 -1.73 -24.77
N GLY A 701 -10.15 -2.32 -24.34
CA GLY A 701 -11.46 -2.21 -24.97
C GLY A 701 -11.73 -3.24 -26.07
N ASN A 702 -10.79 -4.16 -26.33
CA ASN A 702 -10.89 -5.29 -27.25
C ASN A 702 -10.18 -6.52 -26.63
N GLU A 703 -10.39 -6.74 -25.35
CA GLU A 703 -9.65 -7.72 -24.54
C GLU A 703 -9.82 -9.15 -25.06
N ASP A 704 -10.97 -9.47 -25.66
CA ASP A 704 -11.28 -10.75 -26.29
C ASP A 704 -10.39 -11.06 -27.52
N THR A 705 -9.70 -10.06 -28.06
CA THR A 705 -8.77 -10.22 -29.18
C THR A 705 -7.31 -10.40 -28.75
N LEU A 706 -7.02 -10.40 -27.43
CA LEU A 706 -5.67 -10.61 -26.91
C LEU A 706 -5.02 -11.87 -27.45
N PRO A 707 -3.76 -11.80 -27.90
CA PRO A 707 -3.05 -12.95 -28.48
C PRO A 707 -2.73 -14.04 -27.44
N LEU A 708 -2.71 -13.70 -26.15
CA LEU A 708 -2.42 -14.65 -25.06
C LEU A 708 -3.34 -14.39 -23.86
N ASP A 709 -3.54 -15.43 -23.03
CA ASP A 709 -4.18 -15.32 -21.72
C ASP A 709 -3.58 -16.32 -20.72
N PHE A 710 -3.95 -16.22 -19.45
CA PHE A 710 -3.37 -17.04 -18.38
C PHE A 710 -3.82 -18.50 -18.41
N ASP A 711 -4.95 -18.85 -19.01
CA ASP A 711 -5.32 -20.25 -19.28
C ASP A 711 -4.29 -20.93 -20.19
N GLU A 712 -3.82 -20.24 -21.23
CA GLU A 712 -2.78 -20.70 -22.15
C GLU A 712 -1.41 -20.80 -21.45
N VAL A 713 -1.06 -19.81 -20.60
CA VAL A 713 0.16 -19.84 -19.81
C VAL A 713 0.17 -21.03 -18.87
N LEU A 714 -0.96 -21.29 -18.19
CA LEU A 714 -1.11 -22.42 -17.28
C LEU A 714 -1.07 -23.77 -18.01
N ALA A 715 -1.67 -23.85 -19.21
CA ALA A 715 -1.61 -25.05 -20.05
C ALA A 715 -0.16 -25.41 -20.46
N LEU A 716 0.72 -24.43 -20.65
CA LEU A 716 2.16 -24.67 -20.93
C LEU A 716 2.91 -25.24 -19.74
N VAL A 717 2.41 -25.12 -18.52
CA VAL A 717 3.02 -25.74 -17.33
C VAL A 717 2.77 -27.23 -17.29
N ALA A 718 1.67 -27.74 -17.90
CA ALA A 718 1.34 -29.14 -17.93
C ALA A 718 2.49 -30.02 -18.48
N PRO A 719 2.74 -31.21 -17.92
CA PRO A 719 2.01 -31.89 -16.84
C PRO A 719 2.55 -31.62 -15.42
N ARG A 720 3.39 -30.61 -15.25
CA ARG A 720 4.01 -30.25 -13.96
C ARG A 720 2.97 -29.73 -12.98
N PRO A 721 3.08 -30.04 -11.67
CA PRO A 721 2.14 -29.56 -10.66
C PRO A 721 1.97 -28.05 -10.66
N ALA A 722 0.72 -27.60 -10.59
CA ALA A 722 0.37 -26.18 -10.45
C ALA A 722 -0.74 -26.00 -9.41
N LEU A 723 -0.58 -25.02 -8.53
CA LEU A 723 -1.57 -24.60 -7.55
C LEU A 723 -2.00 -23.17 -7.82
N ILE A 724 -3.27 -22.96 -8.09
CA ILE A 724 -3.88 -21.62 -8.19
C ILE A 724 -4.70 -21.40 -6.92
N VAL A 725 -4.42 -20.29 -6.22
CA VAL A 725 -5.23 -19.85 -5.08
C VAL A 725 -5.93 -18.55 -5.45
N ALA A 726 -7.27 -18.62 -5.58
CA ALA A 726 -8.14 -17.51 -5.97
C ALA A 726 -9.22 -17.30 -4.90
N PRO A 727 -9.01 -16.34 -3.96
CA PRO A 727 -9.98 -16.05 -2.92
C PRO A 727 -11.32 -15.58 -3.48
N THR A 728 -12.43 -15.99 -2.83
CA THR A 728 -13.79 -15.68 -3.34
C THR A 728 -14.18 -14.19 -3.20
N LEU A 729 -13.46 -13.43 -2.38
CA LEU A 729 -13.68 -12.00 -2.16
C LEU A 729 -12.56 -11.14 -2.78
N ASP A 730 -11.75 -11.73 -3.67
CA ASP A 730 -10.76 -10.97 -4.41
C ASP A 730 -11.44 -9.99 -5.37
N ARG A 731 -11.26 -8.69 -5.13
CA ARG A 731 -11.84 -7.64 -5.97
C ARG A 731 -11.14 -7.45 -7.32
N TYR A 732 -9.94 -7.99 -7.46
CA TYR A 732 -9.12 -7.81 -8.65
C TYR A 732 -9.33 -8.94 -9.68
N ALA A 733 -9.71 -10.15 -9.21
CA ALA A 733 -9.97 -11.29 -10.07
C ALA A 733 -11.27 -12.00 -9.67
N ARG A 734 -12.24 -12.07 -10.56
CA ARG A 734 -13.49 -12.78 -10.29
C ARG A 734 -13.23 -14.28 -10.24
N VAL A 735 -13.54 -14.90 -9.14
CA VAL A 735 -13.27 -16.33 -8.91
C VAL A 735 -13.94 -17.24 -9.96
N GLU A 736 -15.11 -16.84 -10.50
CA GLU A 736 -15.83 -17.57 -11.55
C GLU A 736 -15.04 -17.57 -12.86
N ASP A 737 -14.42 -16.44 -13.22
CA ASP A 737 -13.59 -16.32 -14.42
C ASP A 737 -12.31 -17.17 -14.25
N VAL A 738 -11.69 -17.12 -13.07
CA VAL A 738 -10.54 -17.96 -12.73
C VAL A 738 -10.89 -19.45 -12.83
N ARG A 739 -12.03 -19.87 -12.26
CA ARG A 739 -12.49 -21.28 -12.37
C ARG A 739 -12.65 -21.72 -13.81
N ARG A 740 -13.27 -20.88 -14.62
CA ARG A 740 -13.49 -21.16 -16.04
C ARG A 740 -12.17 -21.41 -16.76
N GLU A 741 -11.21 -20.54 -16.61
CA GLU A 741 -9.91 -20.65 -17.30
C GLU A 741 -9.04 -21.78 -16.75
N VAL A 742 -9.03 -22.00 -15.45
CA VAL A 742 -8.32 -23.13 -14.84
C VAL A 742 -8.90 -24.47 -15.35
N GLU A 743 -10.21 -24.55 -15.53
CA GLU A 743 -10.84 -25.75 -16.07
C GLU A 743 -10.49 -25.99 -17.55
N GLU A 744 -10.37 -24.92 -18.34
CA GLU A 744 -9.90 -25.04 -19.72
C GLU A 744 -8.42 -25.51 -19.78
N ALA A 745 -7.55 -25.00 -18.92
CA ALA A 745 -6.18 -25.46 -18.81
C ALA A 745 -6.11 -26.93 -18.33
N ARG A 746 -7.01 -27.35 -17.41
CA ARG A 746 -7.08 -28.74 -16.90
C ARG A 746 -7.24 -29.77 -18.01
N ARG A 747 -7.95 -29.46 -19.08
CA ARG A 747 -8.11 -30.36 -20.24
C ARG A 747 -6.78 -30.74 -20.90
N ILE A 748 -5.77 -29.83 -20.84
CA ILE A 748 -4.42 -30.17 -21.32
C ILE A 748 -3.73 -31.11 -20.32
N TYR A 749 -3.84 -30.84 -19.01
CA TYR A 749 -3.32 -31.76 -17.98
C TYR A 749 -3.91 -33.17 -18.11
N GLU A 750 -5.20 -33.26 -18.41
CA GLU A 750 -5.89 -34.54 -18.64
C GLU A 750 -5.36 -35.28 -19.87
N ARG A 751 -4.99 -34.58 -20.95
CA ARG A 751 -4.32 -35.20 -22.11
C ARG A 751 -2.99 -35.87 -21.74
N TYR A 752 -2.30 -35.36 -20.71
CA TYR A 752 -1.09 -35.94 -20.15
C TYR A 752 -1.39 -36.99 -19.06
N GLY A 753 -2.66 -37.30 -18.77
CA GLY A 753 -3.07 -38.19 -17.67
C GLY A 753 -2.77 -37.61 -16.27
N ARG A 754 -2.64 -36.30 -16.13
CA ARG A 754 -2.25 -35.62 -14.90
C ARG A 754 -3.22 -34.50 -14.51
N GLY A 755 -4.51 -34.69 -14.71
CA GLY A 755 -5.54 -33.72 -14.31
C GLY A 755 -5.49 -33.35 -12.82
N ASP A 756 -5.04 -34.29 -11.97
CA ASP A 756 -4.82 -34.13 -10.53
C ASP A 756 -3.67 -33.19 -10.17
N ALA A 757 -2.71 -33.01 -11.08
CA ALA A 757 -1.56 -32.13 -10.85
C ALA A 757 -1.92 -30.63 -10.89
N LEU A 758 -3.07 -30.25 -11.48
CA LEU A 758 -3.59 -28.91 -11.45
C LEU A 758 -4.63 -28.74 -10.33
N GLN A 759 -4.32 -27.95 -9.33
CA GLN A 759 -5.19 -27.66 -8.20
C GLN A 759 -5.67 -26.23 -8.20
N LEU A 760 -6.93 -26.00 -7.81
CA LEU A 760 -7.54 -24.69 -7.61
C LEU A 760 -8.15 -24.63 -6.21
N ASN A 761 -7.66 -23.70 -5.38
CA ASN A 761 -8.20 -23.40 -4.05
C ASN A 761 -8.91 -22.06 -4.06
N THR A 762 -10.16 -22.03 -3.58
CA THR A 762 -10.98 -20.80 -3.57
C THR A 762 -11.46 -20.50 -2.14
N PRO A 763 -10.56 -20.07 -1.24
CA PRO A 763 -10.92 -19.77 0.15
C PRO A 763 -11.83 -18.54 0.24
N LEU A 764 -12.67 -18.50 1.29
CA LEU A 764 -13.44 -17.31 1.66
C LEU A 764 -12.47 -16.29 2.30
N GLU A 765 -11.86 -15.47 1.48
CA GLU A 765 -10.83 -14.51 1.86
C GLU A 765 -10.77 -13.36 0.86
N PHE A 766 -10.19 -12.23 1.27
CA PHE A 766 -9.77 -11.15 0.37
C PHE A 766 -8.47 -11.52 -0.38
N ASN A 767 -8.01 -10.62 -1.27
CA ASN A 767 -6.69 -10.73 -1.88
C ASN A 767 -5.60 -10.50 -0.82
N ARG A 768 -5.18 -11.58 -0.16
CA ARG A 768 -4.09 -11.57 0.83
C ARG A 768 -3.47 -12.95 0.99
N PHE A 769 -2.22 -12.98 1.44
CA PHE A 769 -1.50 -14.21 1.74
C PHE A 769 -1.61 -14.53 3.24
N SER A 770 -2.84 -14.75 3.71
CA SER A 770 -3.16 -15.03 5.12
C SER A 770 -2.49 -16.32 5.62
N GLY A 771 -2.34 -16.45 6.94
CA GLY A 771 -1.77 -17.65 7.56
C GLY A 771 -2.49 -18.94 7.17
N SER A 772 -3.80 -18.89 6.92
CA SER A 772 -4.57 -20.04 6.42
C SER A 772 -4.16 -20.44 5.00
N ILE A 773 -3.96 -19.46 4.11
CA ILE A 773 -3.51 -19.71 2.74
C ILE A 773 -2.05 -20.18 2.75
N GLN A 774 -1.19 -19.59 3.59
CA GLN A 774 0.18 -20.05 3.77
C GLN A 774 0.24 -21.52 4.15
N GLY A 775 -0.58 -21.95 5.13
CA GLY A 775 -0.68 -23.36 5.52
C GLY A 775 -1.03 -24.27 4.35
N GLN A 776 -2.06 -23.91 3.57
CA GLN A 776 -2.47 -24.69 2.39
C GLN A 776 -1.34 -24.81 1.33
N VAL A 777 -0.63 -23.72 1.06
CA VAL A 777 0.50 -23.71 0.11
C VAL A 777 1.66 -24.57 0.62
N PHE A 778 1.97 -24.48 1.92
CA PHE A 778 3.06 -25.25 2.51
C PHE A 778 2.74 -26.77 2.54
N ASP A 779 1.51 -27.13 2.86
CA ASP A 779 1.07 -28.54 2.83
C ASP A 779 1.10 -29.09 1.39
N TRP A 780 0.73 -28.28 0.40
CA TRP A 780 0.85 -28.67 -1.00
C TRP A 780 2.32 -28.87 -1.41
N LEU A 781 3.23 -27.98 -1.01
CA LEU A 781 4.68 -28.13 -1.26
C LEU A 781 5.25 -29.40 -0.61
N ASP A 782 4.83 -29.72 0.62
CA ASP A 782 5.26 -30.93 1.32
C ASP A 782 4.79 -32.21 0.59
N GLY A 783 3.63 -32.16 -0.07
CA GLY A 783 3.10 -33.25 -0.90
C GLY A 783 3.86 -33.47 -2.22
N LEU A 784 4.75 -32.56 -2.63
CA LEU A 784 5.57 -32.67 -3.84
C LEU A 784 6.93 -33.32 -3.61
N ARG A 785 7.31 -33.63 -2.37
CA ARG A 785 8.64 -34.12 -1.98
C ARG A 785 8.86 -35.62 -2.24
#